data_0a71194f17c00e5eed15148f732aaca6
#
_entry.id   0a71194f17c00e5eed15148f732aaca6
#
_cell.length_a   1.000
_cell.length_b   1.000
_cell.length_c   1.000
_cell.angle_alpha   90.00
_cell.angle_beta   90.00
_cell.angle_gamma   90.00
#
_symmetry.space_group_name_H-M   'P 1'
#
loop_
_entity.id
_entity.type
_entity.pdbx_description
1 polymer ?
#
loop_
_entity_poly.entity_id
_entity_poly.type
_entity_poly.pdbx_seq_one_letter_code
_entity_poly.pdbx_strand_id
1 'polypeptide(L)'
;MNVIGQEFQPIAAIATTPTAAKLLQPICQTLEATLWIPNFCQKTVNLSLNTQVYTDSLKNHLVNIWPDYNAIIFSLASGAVVRLISPLLQDKYHDPAVVVLDEAGKFVISLCSGHQGGADKLTNILAPLLNATPVITGASHNLELPGIDILGKPFGWQRGEGDWNKVSGIIARGETVQVLQEAGSILWQKHLPHQHPFYFGFPKIGEASPTPKARIWISFTQHQFSPDLDLPKVQWHPRVLWVGVGCERGTSKKLIATGIDKIFSTHHLAVRAIAGIATINIKADEIGLLEFCQEKELPLRTFSAELLNCVEVPNPSNIVAAEVGTTSVAEAAAILGAKQQQDINFQQGYNNNSSPIFEQGEIRDNKQESKLPLQGELQEEKKQLKFSTNLLVSKQIFRLEGEPGAMTIAVALAEKEYTGRTGKLLLIGTGPGQLDQMTSAAKTALSYADVVIGYSLYIDLIKPLFNPGQIVEKMPITQERQRGERAIELANFGLTVAVVSSGDCGIYGMAGLVLEQLRASCWDGKIPAVEIFPGISALQSAASRVGAPLMHDFCAISLSDLLTPWEVIEKRLIAAAMADFVVAIYNPKSQNRTEQLIKAVKIFLEYRQPENPVAVVRSAYRENEEITLTNLDKLLEVSVDMLTVILIGNQSTGIYNNWMITPRGYLG
;
A
#
# COMPACT_ATOMS: atom_id res chain seq x y z
N MET A 1 3.09 -13.41 9.11
CA MET A 1 2.29 -14.03 8.02
C MET A 1 2.70 -13.39 6.72
N ASN A 2 3.14 -14.17 5.75
CA ASN A 2 3.53 -13.65 4.44
C ASN A 2 2.28 -13.10 3.74
N VAL A 3 2.27 -11.81 3.48
CA VAL A 3 1.15 -11.08 2.88
C VAL A 3 1.15 -11.17 1.36
N ILE A 4 2.25 -11.67 0.79
CA ILE A 4 2.47 -11.76 -0.65
C ILE A 4 1.57 -12.86 -1.22
N GLY A 5 0.71 -12.51 -2.18
CA GLY A 5 -0.14 -13.47 -2.91
C GLY A 5 -1.51 -13.75 -2.30
N GLN A 6 -1.90 -13.14 -1.17
CA GLN A 6 -3.23 -13.38 -0.56
C GLN A 6 -4.41 -13.07 -1.50
N GLU A 7 -4.26 -12.09 -2.38
CA GLU A 7 -5.30 -11.72 -3.36
C GLU A 7 -5.53 -12.77 -4.46
N PHE A 8 -4.59 -13.72 -4.62
CA PHE A 8 -4.67 -14.79 -5.62
C PHE A 8 -5.13 -16.13 -5.02
N GLN A 9 -5.36 -16.18 -3.70
CA GLN A 9 -5.76 -17.42 -3.03
C GLN A 9 -7.20 -17.84 -3.42
N PRO A 10 -7.39 -19.14 -3.61
CA PRO A 10 -6.41 -20.23 -3.54
C PRO A 10 -5.54 -20.33 -4.81
N ILE A 11 -4.25 -20.68 -4.63
CA ILE A 11 -3.27 -20.82 -5.72
C ILE A 11 -2.89 -22.30 -5.92
N ALA A 12 -2.91 -22.79 -7.15
CA ALA A 12 -2.32 -24.07 -7.54
C ALA A 12 -0.98 -23.86 -8.26
N ALA A 13 -0.01 -24.72 -7.98
CA ALA A 13 1.23 -24.82 -8.74
C ALA A 13 1.37 -26.25 -9.28
N ILE A 14 1.68 -26.39 -10.57
CA ILE A 14 1.67 -27.68 -11.25
C ILE A 14 3.06 -27.98 -11.81
N ALA A 15 3.63 -29.09 -11.34
CA ALA A 15 4.89 -29.63 -11.83
C ALA A 15 4.67 -30.99 -12.47
N THR A 16 5.30 -31.23 -13.62
CA THR A 16 5.24 -32.54 -14.32
C THR A 16 6.57 -33.30 -14.26
N THR A 17 7.61 -32.68 -13.72
CA THR A 17 8.95 -33.28 -13.58
C THR A 17 9.51 -33.02 -12.16
N PRO A 18 10.47 -33.85 -11.70
CA PRO A 18 11.15 -33.58 -10.44
C PRO A 18 11.87 -32.23 -10.37
N THR A 19 12.42 -31.77 -11.51
CA THR A 19 13.08 -30.44 -11.60
C THR A 19 12.09 -29.32 -11.42
N ALA A 20 10.96 -29.37 -12.14
CA ALA A 20 9.87 -28.42 -12.00
C ALA A 20 9.30 -28.37 -10.56
N ALA A 21 9.14 -29.54 -9.93
CA ALA A 21 8.66 -29.62 -8.55
C ALA A 21 9.62 -28.96 -7.55
N LYS A 22 10.93 -29.18 -7.70
CA LYS A 22 11.95 -28.51 -6.87
C LYS A 22 11.98 -27.01 -7.08
N LEU A 23 11.76 -26.52 -8.30
CA LEU A 23 11.67 -25.10 -8.61
C LEU A 23 10.44 -24.45 -7.94
N LEU A 24 9.29 -25.11 -8.01
CA LEU A 24 8.03 -24.57 -7.49
C LEU A 24 7.88 -24.69 -5.97
N GLN A 25 8.53 -25.66 -5.32
CA GLN A 25 8.37 -25.90 -3.88
C GLN A 25 8.63 -24.67 -3.00
N PRO A 26 9.74 -23.92 -3.13
CA PRO A 26 9.96 -22.72 -2.32
C PRO A 26 8.96 -21.60 -2.64
N ILE A 27 8.48 -21.52 -3.89
CA ILE A 27 7.44 -20.57 -4.31
C ILE A 27 6.12 -20.90 -3.59
N CYS A 28 5.74 -22.19 -3.59
CA CYS A 28 4.53 -22.64 -2.90
C CYS A 28 4.56 -22.36 -1.40
N GLN A 29 5.73 -22.49 -0.77
CA GLN A 29 5.91 -22.14 0.64
C GLN A 29 5.74 -20.63 0.88
N THR A 30 6.29 -19.81 -0.01
CA THR A 30 6.20 -18.35 0.10
C THR A 30 4.79 -17.83 -0.15
N LEU A 31 4.08 -18.42 -1.11
CA LEU A 31 2.73 -17.99 -1.53
C LEU A 31 1.60 -18.78 -0.85
N GLU A 32 1.92 -19.74 0.02
CA GLU A 32 0.94 -20.68 0.61
C GLU A 32 0.13 -21.43 -0.46
N ALA A 33 0.75 -21.72 -1.63
CA ALA A 33 0.12 -22.37 -2.77
C ALA A 33 0.13 -23.90 -2.63
N THR A 34 -0.86 -24.58 -3.22
CA THR A 34 -0.90 -26.04 -3.30
C THR A 34 -0.04 -26.53 -4.47
N LEU A 35 1.00 -27.31 -4.18
CA LEU A 35 1.83 -27.94 -5.21
C LEU A 35 1.24 -29.28 -5.65
N TRP A 36 0.87 -29.38 -6.92
CA TRP A 36 0.36 -30.60 -7.55
C TRP A 36 1.46 -31.30 -8.35
N ILE A 37 1.73 -32.58 -8.02
CA ILE A 37 2.75 -33.40 -8.67
C ILE A 37 2.16 -34.74 -9.11
N PRO A 38 2.67 -35.36 -10.21
CA PRO A 38 2.28 -36.71 -10.57
C PRO A 38 2.88 -37.76 -9.62
N ASN A 39 2.25 -38.90 -9.48
CA ASN A 39 2.64 -39.96 -8.54
C ASN A 39 4.13 -40.36 -8.65
N PHE A 40 4.71 -40.41 -9.86
CA PHE A 40 6.12 -40.76 -10.04
C PHE A 40 7.13 -39.74 -9.48
N CYS A 41 6.71 -38.50 -9.27
CA CYS A 41 7.54 -37.44 -8.65
C CYS A 41 7.56 -37.52 -7.12
N GLN A 42 6.67 -38.27 -6.49
CA GLN A 42 6.48 -38.33 -5.03
C GLN A 42 7.75 -38.69 -4.27
N LYS A 43 8.58 -39.57 -4.82
CA LYS A 43 9.84 -40.01 -4.17
C LYS A 43 10.98 -38.99 -4.25
N THR A 44 10.86 -37.97 -5.05
CA THR A 44 11.95 -37.00 -5.37
C THR A 44 11.73 -35.63 -4.76
N VAL A 45 10.57 -35.38 -4.16
CA VAL A 45 10.18 -34.12 -3.55
C VAL A 45 9.85 -34.35 -2.08
N ASN A 46 10.37 -33.51 -1.19
CA ASN A 46 9.91 -33.51 0.19
C ASN A 46 8.43 -33.12 0.22
N LEU A 47 7.57 -34.07 0.63
CA LEU A 47 6.14 -33.80 0.78
C LEU A 47 5.95 -32.79 1.92
N SER A 48 5.82 -31.52 1.59
CA SER A 48 5.37 -30.49 2.52
C SER A 48 3.86 -30.59 2.72
N LEU A 49 3.34 -29.98 3.77
CA LEU A 49 1.90 -29.95 4.09
C LEU A 49 1.02 -29.52 2.90
N ASN A 50 1.57 -28.71 1.97
CA ASN A 50 0.85 -28.16 0.81
C ASN A 50 1.14 -28.91 -0.50
N THR A 51 1.73 -30.14 -0.44
CA THR A 51 1.99 -30.93 -1.65
C THR A 51 0.93 -32.02 -1.81
N GLN A 52 0.29 -32.04 -2.96
CA GLN A 52 -0.76 -32.99 -3.34
C GLN A 52 -0.29 -33.83 -4.56
N VAL A 53 -0.76 -35.05 -4.62
CA VAL A 53 -0.39 -35.99 -5.69
C VAL A 53 -1.61 -36.32 -6.52
N TYR A 54 -1.50 -36.16 -7.85
CA TYR A 54 -2.54 -36.63 -8.78
C TYR A 54 -2.12 -37.92 -9.48
N THR A 55 -3.12 -38.77 -9.76
CA THR A 55 -2.93 -40.08 -10.38
C THR A 55 -3.45 -40.15 -11.81
N ASP A 56 -4.41 -39.29 -12.15
CA ASP A 56 -5.01 -39.18 -13.48
C ASP A 56 -4.06 -38.49 -14.48
N SER A 57 -4.51 -38.45 -15.74
CA SER A 57 -3.84 -37.58 -16.73
C SER A 57 -3.90 -36.11 -16.29
N LEU A 58 -2.84 -35.34 -16.55
CA LEU A 58 -2.84 -33.91 -16.22
C LEU A 58 -4.05 -33.17 -16.79
N LYS A 59 -4.53 -33.59 -17.99
CA LYS A 59 -5.73 -33.01 -18.63
C LYS A 59 -6.98 -33.21 -17.76
N ASN A 60 -7.21 -34.40 -17.26
CA ASN A 60 -8.38 -34.71 -16.43
C ASN A 60 -8.25 -34.04 -15.06
N HIS A 61 -7.04 -34.02 -14.50
CA HIS A 61 -6.79 -33.37 -13.23
C HIS A 61 -7.09 -31.87 -13.30
N LEU A 62 -6.67 -31.18 -14.37
CA LEU A 62 -6.95 -29.76 -14.58
C LEU A 62 -8.44 -29.45 -14.66
N VAL A 63 -9.25 -30.29 -15.32
CA VAL A 63 -10.72 -30.13 -15.36
C VAL A 63 -11.30 -30.06 -13.95
N ASN A 64 -10.81 -30.91 -13.05
CA ASN A 64 -11.33 -31.00 -11.68
C ASN A 64 -10.94 -29.80 -10.82
N ILE A 65 -9.72 -29.28 -10.98
CA ILE A 65 -9.21 -28.21 -10.10
C ILE A 65 -9.44 -26.79 -10.67
N TRP A 66 -9.75 -26.67 -11.97
CA TRP A 66 -9.88 -25.36 -12.65
C TRP A 66 -10.85 -24.39 -11.96
N PRO A 67 -12.05 -24.82 -11.50
CA PRO A 67 -13.00 -23.91 -10.86
C PRO A 67 -12.63 -23.54 -9.40
N ASP A 68 -11.70 -24.28 -8.77
CA ASP A 68 -11.42 -24.16 -7.35
C ASP A 68 -10.26 -23.17 -7.03
N TYR A 69 -9.52 -22.74 -8.07
CA TYR A 69 -8.34 -21.91 -7.90
C TYR A 69 -8.47 -20.58 -8.64
N ASN A 70 -8.05 -19.50 -7.97
CA ASN A 70 -8.00 -18.17 -8.57
C ASN A 70 -6.72 -17.94 -9.41
N ALA A 71 -5.65 -18.72 -9.12
CA ALA A 71 -4.42 -18.66 -9.90
C ALA A 71 -3.81 -20.06 -10.07
N ILE A 72 -3.23 -20.31 -11.26
CA ILE A 72 -2.54 -21.55 -11.56
C ILE A 72 -1.16 -21.24 -12.16
N ILE A 73 -0.12 -21.74 -11.49
CA ILE A 73 1.28 -21.59 -11.88
C ILE A 73 1.76 -22.91 -12.49
N PHE A 74 2.19 -22.89 -13.74
CA PHE A 74 2.73 -24.06 -14.43
C PHE A 74 4.25 -23.96 -14.55
N SER A 75 4.98 -25.04 -14.22
CA SER A 75 6.33 -25.21 -14.71
C SER A 75 6.31 -26.26 -15.84
N LEU A 76 6.05 -25.79 -17.05
CA LEU A 76 5.85 -26.59 -18.25
C LEU A 76 6.04 -25.72 -19.50
N ALA A 77 6.30 -26.33 -20.65
CA ALA A 77 6.36 -25.58 -21.92
C ALA A 77 5.03 -24.85 -22.20
N SER A 78 5.07 -23.55 -22.51
CA SER A 78 3.89 -22.70 -22.73
C SER A 78 2.94 -23.25 -23.78
N GLY A 79 3.45 -23.82 -24.89
CA GLY A 79 2.63 -24.46 -25.91
C GLY A 79 1.88 -25.72 -25.42
N ALA A 80 2.41 -26.44 -24.44
CA ALA A 80 1.71 -27.56 -23.80
C ALA A 80 0.60 -27.03 -22.86
N VAL A 81 0.88 -25.99 -22.08
CA VAL A 81 -0.12 -25.35 -21.22
C VAL A 81 -1.29 -24.83 -22.05
N VAL A 82 -1.04 -24.13 -23.17
CA VAL A 82 -2.10 -23.62 -24.06
C VAL A 82 -3.03 -24.76 -24.51
N ARG A 83 -2.49 -25.90 -24.94
CA ARG A 83 -3.32 -27.05 -25.36
C ARG A 83 -4.13 -27.69 -24.22
N LEU A 84 -3.59 -27.67 -23.01
CA LEU A 84 -4.25 -28.21 -21.83
C LEU A 84 -5.42 -27.32 -21.36
N ILE A 85 -5.20 -25.99 -21.32
CA ILE A 85 -6.21 -25.06 -20.80
C ILE A 85 -7.23 -24.61 -21.83
N SER A 86 -6.91 -24.67 -23.14
CA SER A 86 -7.82 -24.23 -24.22
C SER A 86 -9.26 -24.76 -24.12
N PRO A 87 -9.50 -26.02 -23.74
CA PRO A 87 -10.87 -26.52 -23.57
C PRO A 87 -11.60 -26.03 -22.32
N LEU A 88 -10.84 -25.43 -21.36
CA LEU A 88 -11.33 -24.99 -20.05
C LEU A 88 -11.64 -23.48 -20.05
N LEU A 89 -11.04 -22.74 -20.98
CA LEU A 89 -11.19 -21.28 -21.07
C LEU A 89 -12.64 -20.92 -21.43
N GLN A 90 -13.22 -20.03 -20.62
CA GLN A 90 -14.55 -19.47 -20.82
C GLN A 90 -14.46 -18.00 -21.22
N ASP A 91 -13.94 -17.19 -20.31
CA ASP A 91 -13.71 -15.77 -20.54
C ASP A 91 -12.69 -15.21 -19.53
N LYS A 92 -12.17 -14.03 -19.81
CA LYS A 92 -11.13 -13.39 -18.99
C LYS A 92 -11.58 -12.98 -17.57
N TYR A 93 -12.84 -13.16 -17.21
CA TYR A 93 -13.41 -12.78 -15.92
C TYR A 93 -13.58 -13.96 -14.97
N HIS A 94 -13.82 -15.15 -15.54
CA HIS A 94 -14.04 -16.37 -14.75
C HIS A 94 -12.82 -17.29 -14.77
N ASP A 95 -11.95 -17.14 -15.78
CA ASP A 95 -10.74 -17.95 -15.88
C ASP A 95 -9.68 -17.51 -14.85
N PRO A 96 -9.01 -18.46 -14.17
CA PRO A 96 -7.94 -18.15 -13.24
C PRO A 96 -6.77 -17.41 -13.89
N ALA A 97 -5.97 -16.72 -13.09
CA ALA A 97 -4.67 -16.21 -13.52
C ALA A 97 -3.78 -17.38 -13.92
N VAL A 98 -3.31 -17.43 -15.17
CA VAL A 98 -2.40 -18.48 -15.62
C VAL A 98 -1.01 -17.91 -15.86
N VAL A 99 -0.05 -18.42 -15.09
CA VAL A 99 1.37 -18.06 -15.20
C VAL A 99 2.18 -19.29 -15.54
N VAL A 100 3.12 -19.15 -16.46
CA VAL A 100 3.99 -20.25 -16.91
C VAL A 100 5.45 -19.91 -16.62
N LEU A 101 6.16 -20.87 -16.03
CA LEU A 101 7.60 -20.84 -15.81
C LEU A 101 8.28 -21.85 -16.72
N ASP A 102 9.44 -21.49 -17.26
CA ASP A 102 10.32 -22.48 -17.85
C ASP A 102 11.01 -23.32 -16.76
N GLU A 103 11.40 -24.57 -17.08
CA GLU A 103 12.02 -25.46 -16.08
C GLU A 103 13.37 -24.95 -15.51
N ALA A 104 14.04 -24.04 -16.25
CA ALA A 104 15.27 -23.42 -15.79
C ALA A 104 15.02 -22.22 -14.85
N GLY A 105 13.75 -21.78 -14.68
CA GLY A 105 13.39 -20.63 -13.87
C GLY A 105 13.90 -19.31 -14.40
N LYS A 106 14.14 -19.18 -15.71
CA LYS A 106 14.67 -17.96 -16.36
C LYS A 106 13.58 -16.99 -16.77
N PHE A 107 12.39 -17.49 -17.08
CA PHE A 107 11.27 -16.71 -17.57
C PHE A 107 10.02 -17.00 -16.77
N VAL A 108 9.26 -15.94 -16.45
CA VAL A 108 7.92 -16.02 -15.87
C VAL A 108 6.98 -15.33 -16.83
N ILE A 109 6.03 -16.08 -17.39
CA ILE A 109 5.18 -15.65 -18.50
C ILE A 109 3.75 -15.50 -18.01
N SER A 110 3.17 -14.30 -18.14
CA SER A 110 1.74 -14.07 -18.02
C SER A 110 1.03 -14.62 -19.24
N LEU A 111 0.36 -15.78 -19.08
CA LEU A 111 -0.23 -16.49 -20.23
C LEU A 111 -1.69 -16.13 -20.46
N CYS A 112 -2.54 -16.16 -19.42
CA CYS A 112 -3.96 -15.85 -19.52
C CYS A 112 -4.43 -15.04 -18.29
N SER A 113 -5.52 -14.29 -18.45
CA SER A 113 -6.16 -13.47 -17.41
C SER A 113 -5.21 -12.42 -16.80
N GLY A 114 -4.42 -11.74 -17.65
CA GLY A 114 -3.36 -10.81 -17.25
C GLY A 114 -3.83 -9.73 -16.30
N HIS A 115 -4.82 -8.93 -16.69
CA HIS A 115 -5.32 -7.79 -15.88
C HIS A 115 -6.30 -8.24 -14.80
N GLN A 116 -7.45 -8.75 -15.20
CA GLN A 116 -8.57 -9.04 -14.29
C GLN A 116 -8.24 -10.20 -13.34
N GLY A 117 -7.73 -11.30 -13.86
CA GLY A 117 -7.28 -12.43 -13.05
C GLY A 117 -5.98 -12.15 -12.31
N GLY A 118 -5.20 -11.16 -12.78
CA GLY A 118 -3.97 -10.71 -12.13
C GLY A 118 -2.72 -11.48 -12.51
N ALA A 119 -2.71 -12.23 -13.64
CA ALA A 119 -1.52 -12.97 -14.07
C ALA A 119 -0.31 -12.05 -14.35
N ASP A 120 -0.53 -10.81 -14.83
CA ASP A 120 0.54 -9.83 -15.01
C ASP A 120 1.18 -9.45 -13.65
N LYS A 121 0.35 -9.17 -12.64
CA LYS A 121 0.82 -8.83 -11.29
C LYS A 121 1.51 -10.02 -10.64
N LEU A 122 0.94 -11.22 -10.75
CA LEU A 122 1.54 -12.46 -10.23
C LEU A 122 2.89 -12.76 -10.91
N THR A 123 3.01 -12.51 -12.22
CA THR A 123 4.28 -12.60 -12.97
C THR A 123 5.34 -11.67 -12.40
N ASN A 124 4.99 -10.41 -12.12
CA ASN A 124 5.90 -9.43 -11.53
C ASN A 124 6.28 -9.75 -10.07
N ILE A 125 5.44 -10.48 -9.35
CA ILE A 125 5.74 -10.99 -8.00
C ILE A 125 6.71 -12.18 -8.08
N LEU A 126 6.47 -13.13 -8.99
CA LEU A 126 7.24 -14.35 -9.10
C LEU A 126 8.63 -14.14 -9.70
N ALA A 127 8.75 -13.27 -10.70
CA ALA A 127 10.00 -13.06 -11.41
C ALA A 127 11.16 -12.64 -10.48
N PRO A 128 11.01 -11.67 -9.56
CA PRO A 128 12.08 -11.36 -8.59
C PRO A 128 12.42 -12.49 -7.62
N LEU A 129 11.43 -13.31 -7.22
CA LEU A 129 11.66 -14.45 -6.32
C LEU A 129 12.56 -15.51 -6.94
N LEU A 130 12.51 -15.65 -8.26
CA LEU A 130 13.29 -16.60 -9.04
C LEU A 130 14.54 -15.98 -9.68
N ASN A 131 14.73 -14.67 -9.56
CA ASN A 131 15.68 -13.90 -10.36
C ASN A 131 15.48 -14.14 -11.87
N ALA A 132 14.21 -14.22 -12.29
CA ALA A 132 13.76 -14.49 -13.64
C ALA A 132 13.35 -13.22 -14.37
N THR A 133 13.21 -13.32 -15.70
CA THR A 133 12.69 -12.24 -16.54
C THR A 133 11.17 -12.36 -16.63
N PRO A 134 10.39 -11.33 -16.25
CA PRO A 134 8.96 -11.31 -16.48
C PRO A 134 8.64 -11.08 -17.97
N VAL A 135 7.67 -11.82 -18.49
CA VAL A 135 7.18 -11.68 -19.87
C VAL A 135 5.70 -11.33 -19.84
N ILE A 136 5.40 -10.06 -20.10
CA ILE A 136 4.05 -9.52 -20.13
C ILE A 136 3.84 -8.88 -21.50
N THR A 137 2.77 -9.31 -22.20
CA THR A 137 2.50 -8.91 -23.59
C THR A 137 1.27 -8.02 -23.75
N GLY A 138 0.63 -7.62 -22.65
CA GLY A 138 -0.57 -6.79 -22.67
C GLY A 138 -0.32 -5.39 -23.25
N ALA A 139 -1.21 -4.88 -24.12
CA ALA A 139 -1.07 -3.58 -24.76
C ALA A 139 -1.05 -2.38 -23.76
N SER A 140 -1.80 -2.49 -22.66
CA SER A 140 -1.81 -1.46 -21.59
C SER A 140 -0.46 -1.30 -20.91
N HIS A 141 0.33 -2.37 -20.83
CA HIS A 141 1.68 -2.33 -20.27
C HIS A 141 2.60 -1.41 -21.09
N ASN A 142 2.51 -1.48 -22.40
CA ASN A 142 3.32 -0.64 -23.31
C ASN A 142 2.93 0.84 -23.28
N LEU A 143 1.68 1.16 -22.90
CA LEU A 143 1.17 2.53 -22.81
C LEU A 143 1.36 3.17 -21.43
N GLU A 144 1.91 2.45 -20.47
CA GLU A 144 2.02 2.87 -19.05
C GLU A 144 0.64 3.31 -18.46
N LEU A 145 -0.47 2.84 -19.03
CA LEU A 145 -1.84 3.19 -18.60
C LEU A 145 -2.41 2.11 -17.67
N PRO A 146 -3.20 2.51 -16.66
CA PRO A 146 -3.92 1.55 -15.84
C PRO A 146 -4.90 0.74 -16.70
N GLY A 147 -4.98 -0.57 -16.49
CA GLY A 147 -6.05 -1.37 -17.08
C GLY A 147 -7.41 -0.87 -16.59
N ILE A 148 -8.27 -0.48 -17.52
CA ILE A 148 -9.56 0.15 -17.16
C ILE A 148 -10.47 -0.80 -16.36
N ASP A 149 -10.31 -2.09 -16.56
CA ASP A 149 -11.07 -3.14 -15.90
C ASP A 149 -10.58 -3.46 -14.48
N ILE A 150 -9.43 -2.92 -14.08
CA ILE A 150 -8.86 -3.04 -12.73
C ILE A 150 -8.64 -1.70 -12.03
N LEU A 151 -8.91 -0.58 -12.72
CA LEU A 151 -8.67 0.79 -12.24
C LEU A 151 -9.19 1.04 -10.83
N GLY A 152 -10.39 0.57 -10.54
CA GLY A 152 -11.05 0.77 -9.24
C GLY A 152 -10.64 -0.20 -8.14
N LYS A 153 -9.90 -1.29 -8.45
CA LYS A 153 -9.56 -2.34 -7.47
C LYS A 153 -8.81 -1.81 -6.23
N PRO A 154 -7.77 -0.95 -6.37
CA PRO A 154 -7.09 -0.39 -5.19
C PRO A 154 -8.02 0.35 -4.25
N PHE A 155 -9.03 1.01 -4.81
CA PHE A 155 -10.01 1.84 -4.10
C PHE A 155 -11.25 1.09 -3.64
N GLY A 156 -11.35 -0.23 -3.90
CA GLY A 156 -12.53 -1.04 -3.54
C GLY A 156 -13.78 -0.74 -4.38
N TRP A 157 -13.64 -0.09 -5.53
CA TRP A 157 -14.75 0.20 -6.44
C TRP A 157 -15.32 -1.08 -7.03
N GLN A 158 -16.61 -1.11 -7.23
CA GLN A 158 -17.31 -2.24 -7.84
C GLN A 158 -17.55 -1.99 -9.32
N ARG A 159 -17.31 -3.01 -10.14
CA ARG A 159 -17.59 -2.93 -11.57
C ARG A 159 -19.10 -2.93 -11.82
N GLY A 160 -19.56 -1.99 -12.61
CA GLY A 160 -20.91 -1.94 -13.16
C GLY A 160 -21.01 -2.57 -14.53
N GLU A 161 -22.11 -2.27 -15.20
CA GLU A 161 -22.42 -2.71 -16.56
C GLU A 161 -21.52 -2.03 -17.60
N GLY A 162 -21.48 -2.60 -18.80
CA GLY A 162 -20.86 -1.98 -19.96
C GLY A 162 -20.00 -2.89 -20.82
N ASP A 163 -19.49 -2.33 -21.90
CA ASP A 163 -18.70 -3.03 -22.91
C ASP A 163 -17.20 -2.86 -22.66
N TRP A 164 -16.74 -3.50 -21.58
CA TRP A 164 -15.36 -3.39 -21.09
C TRP A 164 -14.32 -3.75 -22.15
N ASN A 165 -14.59 -4.73 -23.02
CA ASN A 165 -13.65 -5.14 -24.04
C ASN A 165 -13.47 -4.09 -25.13
N LYS A 166 -14.60 -3.48 -25.60
CA LYS A 166 -14.53 -2.42 -26.60
C LYS A 166 -13.85 -1.18 -26.04
N VAL A 167 -14.18 -0.76 -24.80
CA VAL A 167 -13.55 0.41 -24.17
C VAL A 167 -12.05 0.17 -23.99
N SER A 168 -11.62 -1.00 -23.50
CA SER A 168 -10.21 -1.36 -23.39
C SER A 168 -9.48 -1.32 -24.75
N GLY A 169 -10.12 -1.82 -25.81
CA GLY A 169 -9.58 -1.78 -27.18
C GLY A 169 -9.42 -0.35 -27.72
N ILE A 170 -10.36 0.55 -27.41
CA ILE A 170 -10.30 1.97 -27.79
C ILE A 170 -9.12 2.67 -27.09
N ILE A 171 -8.96 2.41 -25.79
CA ILE A 171 -7.82 2.94 -25.01
C ILE A 171 -6.48 2.43 -25.58
N ALA A 172 -6.40 1.13 -25.90
CA ALA A 172 -5.20 0.53 -26.48
C ALA A 172 -4.80 1.13 -27.83
N ARG A 173 -5.76 1.66 -28.60
CA ARG A 173 -5.50 2.38 -29.86
C ARG A 173 -5.19 3.87 -29.66
N GLY A 174 -5.20 4.38 -28.41
CA GLY A 174 -4.98 5.80 -28.12
C GLY A 174 -6.13 6.72 -28.54
N GLU A 175 -7.33 6.16 -28.79
CA GLU A 175 -8.50 6.93 -29.20
C GLU A 175 -9.15 7.63 -27.98
N THR A 176 -9.77 8.79 -28.19
CA THR A 176 -10.32 9.63 -27.14
C THR A 176 -11.42 8.94 -26.32
N VAL A 177 -11.26 8.92 -25.01
CA VAL A 177 -12.21 8.36 -24.04
C VAL A 177 -12.63 9.44 -23.04
N GLN A 178 -13.94 9.67 -22.93
CA GLN A 178 -14.48 10.59 -21.94
C GLN A 178 -14.62 9.89 -20.59
N VAL A 179 -14.15 10.54 -19.53
CA VAL A 179 -14.29 10.10 -18.15
C VAL A 179 -15.19 11.07 -17.38
N LEU A 180 -16.29 10.55 -16.86
CA LEU A 180 -17.21 11.28 -16.00
C LEU A 180 -17.13 10.69 -14.60
N GLN A 181 -16.51 11.42 -13.68
CA GLN A 181 -16.32 10.98 -12.30
C GLN A 181 -17.07 11.87 -11.33
N GLU A 182 -18.06 11.32 -10.62
CA GLU A 182 -18.92 12.00 -9.67
C GLU A 182 -18.54 11.67 -8.21
N ALA A 183 -17.87 10.56 -7.99
CA ALA A 183 -17.42 10.12 -6.67
C ALA A 183 -16.15 9.29 -6.76
N GLY A 184 -15.57 8.98 -5.59
CA GLY A 184 -14.37 8.18 -5.47
C GLY A 184 -13.09 8.96 -5.66
N SER A 185 -11.96 8.32 -5.36
CA SER A 185 -10.63 8.93 -5.38
C SER A 185 -10.19 9.33 -6.79
N ILE A 186 -9.64 10.53 -6.92
CA ILE A 186 -9.00 11.04 -8.16
C ILE A 186 -7.49 10.76 -8.20
N LEU A 187 -6.95 9.98 -7.26
CA LEU A 187 -5.51 9.69 -7.19
C LEU A 187 -4.98 9.09 -8.48
N TRP A 188 -5.74 8.20 -9.12
CA TRP A 188 -5.36 7.58 -10.38
C TRP A 188 -5.17 8.57 -11.53
N GLN A 189 -5.93 9.69 -11.55
CA GLN A 189 -5.85 10.71 -12.59
C GLN A 189 -4.55 11.53 -12.52
N LYS A 190 -4.06 11.76 -11.29
CA LYS A 190 -2.87 12.60 -11.04
C LYS A 190 -1.56 11.96 -11.51
N HIS A 191 -1.58 10.67 -11.77
CA HIS A 191 -0.39 9.87 -12.09
C HIS A 191 -0.43 9.25 -13.49
N LEU A 192 -1.32 9.74 -14.35
CA LEU A 192 -1.35 9.37 -15.74
C LEU A 192 -0.13 9.92 -16.49
N PRO A 193 0.39 9.23 -17.52
CA PRO A 193 1.44 9.76 -18.37
C PRO A 193 0.96 11.03 -19.11
N HIS A 194 1.89 11.90 -19.52
CA HIS A 194 1.55 13.15 -20.18
C HIS A 194 0.70 12.97 -21.46
N GLN A 195 0.90 11.87 -22.16
CA GLN A 195 0.09 11.50 -23.33
C GLN A 195 -0.84 10.35 -22.95
N HIS A 196 -2.11 10.67 -22.74
CA HIS A 196 -3.14 9.70 -22.44
C HIS A 196 -4.43 10.01 -23.21
N PRO A 197 -5.29 9.00 -23.50
CA PRO A 197 -6.52 9.20 -24.31
C PRO A 197 -7.69 9.78 -23.51
N PHE A 198 -7.55 9.99 -22.19
CA PHE A 198 -8.66 10.38 -21.32
C PHE A 198 -8.96 11.89 -21.41
N TYR A 199 -10.24 12.20 -21.54
CA TYR A 199 -10.80 13.54 -21.45
C TYR A 199 -11.79 13.60 -20.29
N PHE A 200 -11.58 14.50 -19.32
CA PHE A 200 -12.33 14.53 -18.07
C PHE A 200 -13.47 15.55 -18.10
N GLY A 201 -14.66 15.10 -17.63
CA GLY A 201 -15.83 15.94 -17.49
C GLY A 201 -16.62 16.17 -18.77
N PHE A 202 -17.58 17.09 -18.70
CA PHE A 202 -18.32 17.58 -19.85
C PHE A 202 -17.61 18.80 -20.46
N PRO A 203 -17.74 19.00 -21.80
CA PRO A 203 -17.18 20.19 -22.44
C PRO A 203 -17.83 21.46 -21.87
N LYS A 204 -17.03 22.48 -21.64
CA LYS A 204 -17.56 23.80 -21.27
C LYS A 204 -18.19 24.46 -22.49
N ILE A 205 -19.22 25.25 -22.24
CA ILE A 205 -19.93 25.97 -23.33
C ILE A 205 -18.91 26.83 -24.06
N GLY A 206 -18.78 26.61 -25.38
CA GLY A 206 -17.85 27.36 -26.27
C GLY A 206 -16.44 26.76 -26.39
N GLU A 207 -16.09 25.70 -25.69
CA GLU A 207 -14.83 24.98 -25.88
C GLU A 207 -14.99 23.85 -26.93
N ALA A 208 -14.07 23.79 -27.89
CA ALA A 208 -13.98 22.65 -28.80
C ALA A 208 -13.51 21.42 -28.00
N SER A 209 -14.35 20.41 -27.89
CA SER A 209 -13.98 19.14 -27.24
C SER A 209 -13.83 18.03 -28.28
N PRO A 210 -12.90 17.11 -28.06
CA PRO A 210 -12.76 15.96 -28.94
C PRO A 210 -14.02 15.08 -28.86
N THR A 211 -14.45 14.54 -30.00
CA THR A 211 -15.57 13.59 -30.02
C THR A 211 -15.13 12.27 -29.37
N PRO A 212 -15.73 11.86 -28.25
CA PRO A 212 -15.32 10.65 -27.57
C PRO A 212 -15.69 9.40 -28.39
N LYS A 213 -14.80 8.41 -28.39
CA LYS A 213 -15.03 7.07 -28.97
C LYS A 213 -15.53 6.07 -27.94
N ALA A 214 -15.35 6.39 -26.66
CA ALA A 214 -15.87 5.60 -25.53
C ALA A 214 -16.11 6.52 -24.32
N ARG A 215 -16.85 6.01 -23.34
CA ARG A 215 -17.12 6.72 -22.07
C ARG A 215 -16.95 5.83 -20.85
N ILE A 216 -16.38 6.38 -19.80
CA ILE A 216 -16.23 5.77 -18.49
C ILE A 216 -17.02 6.60 -17.49
N TRP A 217 -17.99 5.99 -16.81
CA TRP A 217 -18.71 6.58 -15.70
C TRP A 217 -18.15 6.05 -14.39
N ILE A 218 -17.81 6.94 -13.47
CA ILE A 218 -17.37 6.62 -12.11
C ILE A 218 -18.35 7.33 -11.17
N SER A 219 -19.37 6.61 -10.70
CA SER A 219 -20.52 7.22 -10.03
C SER A 219 -21.16 6.28 -9.01
N PHE A 220 -21.79 6.86 -8.00
CA PHE A 220 -22.67 6.17 -7.07
C PHE A 220 -24.10 6.00 -7.59
N THR A 221 -24.42 6.61 -8.75
CA THR A 221 -25.73 6.49 -9.39
C THR A 221 -25.74 5.35 -10.41
N GLN A 222 -26.90 4.75 -10.65
CA GLN A 222 -27.09 3.73 -11.65
C GLN A 222 -27.52 4.38 -12.96
N HIS A 223 -26.59 4.45 -13.92
CA HIS A 223 -26.90 4.94 -15.26
C HIS A 223 -27.42 3.80 -16.14
N GLN A 224 -28.58 3.99 -16.74
CA GLN A 224 -29.09 3.11 -17.79
C GLN A 224 -28.54 3.57 -19.14
N PHE A 225 -27.87 2.67 -19.85
CA PHE A 225 -27.33 2.99 -21.16
C PHE A 225 -28.41 2.79 -22.23
N SER A 226 -28.67 3.85 -23.04
CA SER A 226 -29.53 3.71 -24.19
C SER A 226 -28.92 2.73 -25.17
N PRO A 227 -29.69 1.73 -25.65
CA PRO A 227 -29.23 0.78 -26.69
C PRO A 227 -28.91 1.45 -28.03
N ASP A 228 -29.51 2.60 -28.32
CA ASP A 228 -29.41 3.29 -29.61
C ASP A 228 -28.15 4.14 -29.76
N LEU A 229 -27.33 4.27 -28.71
CA LEU A 229 -26.08 5.00 -28.77
C LEU A 229 -24.91 4.05 -29.06
N ASP A 230 -24.33 4.19 -30.22
CA ASP A 230 -23.17 3.39 -30.70
C ASP A 230 -21.85 3.65 -29.95
N LEU A 231 -21.91 4.41 -28.85
CA LEU A 231 -20.75 4.76 -28.03
C LEU A 231 -20.53 3.72 -26.92
N PRO A 232 -19.45 2.94 -26.97
CA PRO A 232 -19.12 1.97 -25.90
C PRO A 232 -18.96 2.67 -24.55
N LYS A 233 -19.54 2.09 -23.48
CA LYS A 233 -19.58 2.67 -22.14
C LYS A 233 -19.30 1.62 -21.10
N VAL A 234 -18.71 2.04 -19.97
CA VAL A 234 -18.51 1.21 -18.76
C VAL A 234 -18.79 2.03 -17.52
N GLN A 235 -19.16 1.34 -16.44
CA GLN A 235 -19.40 1.95 -15.12
C GLN A 235 -18.49 1.37 -14.07
N TRP A 236 -17.97 2.28 -13.21
CA TRP A 236 -17.40 1.96 -11.91
C TRP A 236 -18.27 2.58 -10.81
N HIS A 237 -18.47 1.83 -9.73
CA HIS A 237 -19.23 2.27 -8.57
C HIS A 237 -18.32 2.37 -7.34
N PRO A 238 -17.81 3.58 -7.00
CA PRO A 238 -17.16 3.84 -5.72
C PRO A 238 -18.12 3.53 -4.56
N ARG A 239 -17.63 2.81 -3.55
CA ARG A 239 -18.44 2.44 -2.38
C ARG A 239 -18.51 3.60 -1.39
N VAL A 240 -19.38 4.57 -1.68
CA VAL A 240 -19.53 5.83 -0.93
C VAL A 240 -20.90 5.99 -0.25
N LEU A 241 -21.84 5.05 -0.47
CA LEU A 241 -23.19 5.14 0.08
C LEU A 241 -23.29 4.36 1.39
N TRP A 242 -23.55 5.05 2.49
CA TRP A 242 -23.86 4.43 3.78
C TRP A 242 -25.35 4.38 3.99
N VAL A 243 -25.84 3.15 4.24
CA VAL A 243 -27.28 2.89 4.44
C VAL A 243 -27.55 2.78 5.93
N GLY A 244 -28.25 3.75 6.46
CA GLY A 244 -28.74 3.72 7.84
C GLY A 244 -30.07 2.95 7.91
N VAL A 245 -30.12 1.95 8.79
CA VAL A 245 -31.27 1.06 8.95
C VAL A 245 -31.77 1.11 10.38
N GLY A 246 -33.06 1.45 10.55
CA GLY A 246 -33.83 1.18 11.78
C GLY A 246 -34.85 0.09 11.49
N CYS A 247 -34.94 -0.96 12.31
CA CYS A 247 -35.84 -2.07 12.08
C CYS A 247 -36.42 -2.63 13.39
N GLU A 248 -37.56 -3.28 13.31
CA GLU A 248 -38.12 -4.05 14.42
C GLU A 248 -37.28 -5.30 14.70
N ARG A 249 -37.40 -5.90 15.90
CA ARG A 249 -36.70 -7.17 16.19
C ARG A 249 -37.29 -8.31 15.37
N GLY A 250 -36.39 -9.17 14.84
CA GLY A 250 -36.77 -10.28 13.99
C GLY A 250 -37.06 -9.90 12.53
N THR A 251 -36.64 -8.71 12.09
CA THR A 251 -36.78 -8.29 10.69
C THR A 251 -35.95 -9.20 9.78
N SER A 252 -36.62 -9.80 8.77
CA SER A 252 -35.95 -10.76 7.88
C SER A 252 -34.95 -10.11 6.92
N LYS A 253 -33.90 -10.88 6.53
CA LYS A 253 -32.97 -10.48 5.47
C LYS A 253 -33.70 -10.10 4.18
N LYS A 254 -34.78 -10.84 3.82
CA LYS A 254 -35.57 -10.60 2.62
C LYS A 254 -36.24 -9.22 2.65
N LEU A 255 -36.83 -8.82 3.77
CA LEU A 255 -37.43 -7.48 3.94
C LEU A 255 -36.37 -6.40 3.79
N ILE A 256 -35.18 -6.58 4.41
CA ILE A 256 -34.05 -5.64 4.34
C ILE A 256 -33.57 -5.49 2.90
N ALA A 257 -33.26 -6.60 2.22
CA ALA A 257 -32.79 -6.58 0.84
C ALA A 257 -33.79 -5.91 -0.11
N THR A 258 -35.06 -6.34 -0.05
CA THR A 258 -36.11 -5.78 -0.92
C THR A 258 -36.33 -4.28 -0.66
N GLY A 259 -36.27 -3.85 0.60
CA GLY A 259 -36.40 -2.43 0.97
C GLY A 259 -35.25 -1.58 0.43
N ILE A 260 -34.02 -2.05 0.55
CA ILE A 260 -32.83 -1.36 0.00
C ILE A 260 -32.93 -1.29 -1.53
N ASP A 261 -33.20 -2.40 -2.22
CA ASP A 261 -33.32 -2.45 -3.68
C ASP A 261 -34.41 -1.49 -4.18
N LYS A 262 -35.58 -1.44 -3.51
CA LYS A 262 -36.68 -0.55 -3.87
C LYS A 262 -36.29 0.93 -3.75
N ILE A 263 -35.65 1.32 -2.64
CA ILE A 263 -35.25 2.70 -2.39
C ILE A 263 -34.14 3.10 -3.36
N PHE A 264 -33.14 2.26 -3.57
CA PHE A 264 -32.05 2.51 -4.52
C PHE A 264 -32.58 2.66 -5.95
N SER A 265 -33.49 1.79 -6.38
CA SER A 265 -34.13 1.89 -7.69
C SER A 265 -34.94 3.20 -7.84
N THR A 266 -35.70 3.59 -6.80
CA THR A 266 -36.53 4.81 -6.82
C THR A 266 -35.67 6.08 -6.93
N HIS A 267 -34.49 6.08 -6.32
CA HIS A 267 -33.59 7.24 -6.28
C HIS A 267 -32.43 7.12 -7.28
N HIS A 268 -32.49 6.17 -8.20
CA HIS A 268 -31.43 5.91 -9.22
C HIS A 268 -30.02 5.72 -8.62
N LEU A 269 -29.92 5.15 -7.41
CA LEU A 269 -28.66 4.82 -6.75
C LEU A 269 -28.18 3.42 -7.13
N ALA A 270 -26.89 3.25 -7.24
CA ALA A 270 -26.29 1.95 -7.54
C ALA A 270 -26.11 1.13 -6.24
N VAL A 271 -26.73 -0.03 -6.14
CA VAL A 271 -26.55 -0.95 -5.00
C VAL A 271 -25.06 -1.33 -4.81
N ARG A 272 -24.30 -1.41 -5.91
CA ARG A 272 -22.86 -1.66 -5.89
C ARG A 272 -22.03 -0.53 -5.29
N ALA A 273 -22.60 0.66 -5.11
CA ALA A 273 -21.97 1.81 -4.44
C ALA A 273 -22.18 1.81 -2.91
N ILE A 274 -22.84 0.80 -2.35
CA ILE A 274 -23.01 0.68 -0.90
C ILE A 274 -21.64 0.44 -0.26
N ALA A 275 -21.29 1.31 0.69
CA ALA A 275 -20.08 1.24 1.51
C ALA A 275 -20.27 0.34 2.74
N GLY A 276 -21.46 0.37 3.31
CA GLY A 276 -21.82 -0.42 4.47
C GLY A 276 -23.22 -0.09 5.01
N ILE A 277 -23.60 -0.84 6.02
CA ILE A 277 -24.83 -0.65 6.76
C ILE A 277 -24.51 -0.01 8.11
N ALA A 278 -25.37 0.90 8.56
CA ALA A 278 -25.25 1.58 9.84
C ALA A 278 -26.54 1.51 10.63
N THR A 279 -26.46 1.26 11.95
CA THR A 279 -27.62 1.15 12.83
C THR A 279 -27.26 1.52 14.27
N ILE A 280 -28.23 1.42 15.17
CA ILE A 280 -28.03 1.57 16.62
C ILE A 280 -27.43 0.30 17.23
N ASN A 281 -26.62 0.45 18.29
CA ASN A 281 -25.88 -0.66 18.93
C ASN A 281 -26.77 -1.80 19.45
N ILE A 282 -28.02 -1.50 19.91
CA ILE A 282 -28.98 -2.51 20.34
C ILE A 282 -29.44 -3.45 19.21
N LYS A 283 -29.08 -3.17 17.94
CA LYS A 283 -29.36 -3.98 16.76
C LYS A 283 -28.10 -4.67 16.20
N ALA A 284 -27.00 -4.66 16.95
CA ALA A 284 -25.76 -5.29 16.53
C ALA A 284 -25.88 -6.82 16.34
N ASP A 285 -26.81 -7.44 17.02
CA ASP A 285 -27.14 -8.88 16.99
C ASP A 285 -28.38 -9.22 16.13
N GLU A 286 -28.90 -8.27 15.35
CA GLU A 286 -30.07 -8.51 14.50
C GLU A 286 -29.70 -9.43 13.31
N ILE A 287 -30.25 -10.66 13.33
CA ILE A 287 -29.89 -11.74 12.42
C ILE A 287 -30.04 -11.32 10.95
N GLY A 288 -31.17 -10.70 10.59
CA GLY A 288 -31.41 -10.30 9.21
C GLY A 288 -30.43 -9.26 8.68
N LEU A 289 -29.94 -8.33 9.56
CA LEU A 289 -28.89 -7.37 9.20
C LEU A 289 -27.54 -8.06 9.02
N LEU A 290 -27.17 -8.98 9.94
CA LEU A 290 -25.92 -9.71 9.89
C LEU A 290 -25.84 -10.59 8.64
N GLU A 291 -26.90 -11.36 8.33
CA GLU A 291 -26.98 -12.19 7.13
C GLU A 291 -26.90 -11.37 5.84
N PHE A 292 -27.57 -10.21 5.79
CA PHE A 292 -27.49 -9.30 4.65
C PHE A 292 -26.07 -8.76 4.46
N CYS A 293 -25.44 -8.28 5.54
CA CYS A 293 -24.08 -7.76 5.50
C CYS A 293 -23.07 -8.84 5.09
N GLN A 294 -23.23 -10.06 5.60
CA GLN A 294 -22.36 -11.19 5.24
C GLN A 294 -22.52 -11.58 3.77
N GLU A 295 -23.74 -11.69 3.25
CA GLU A 295 -23.99 -12.04 1.84
C GLU A 295 -23.44 -10.99 0.87
N LYS A 296 -23.52 -9.72 1.25
CA LYS A 296 -23.06 -8.60 0.39
C LYS A 296 -21.64 -8.14 0.68
N GLU A 297 -20.93 -8.82 1.60
CA GLU A 297 -19.58 -8.44 2.06
C GLU A 297 -19.49 -6.97 2.49
N LEU A 298 -20.49 -6.52 3.24
CA LEU A 298 -20.62 -5.15 3.73
C LEU A 298 -20.30 -5.07 5.22
N PRO A 299 -19.60 -4.03 5.70
CA PRO A 299 -19.44 -3.79 7.11
C PRO A 299 -20.76 -3.32 7.74
N LEU A 300 -21.01 -3.78 8.98
CA LEU A 300 -22.06 -3.25 9.84
C LEU A 300 -21.41 -2.31 10.88
N ARG A 301 -21.79 -1.02 10.86
CA ARG A 301 -21.39 -0.05 11.88
C ARG A 301 -22.55 0.18 12.84
N THR A 302 -22.25 0.15 14.14
CA THR A 302 -23.23 0.39 15.18
C THR A 302 -22.85 1.56 16.05
N PHE A 303 -23.82 2.36 16.46
CA PHE A 303 -23.62 3.59 17.23
C PHE A 303 -24.51 3.58 18.49
N SER A 304 -24.04 4.21 19.56
CA SER A 304 -24.87 4.39 20.76
C SER A 304 -25.96 5.42 20.52
N ALA A 305 -27.04 5.36 21.31
CA ALA A 305 -28.14 6.33 21.24
C ALA A 305 -27.65 7.76 21.51
N GLU A 306 -26.70 7.93 22.44
CA GLU A 306 -26.11 9.23 22.78
C GLU A 306 -25.38 9.83 21.56
N LEU A 307 -24.61 9.03 20.83
CA LEU A 307 -23.89 9.49 19.64
C LEU A 307 -24.85 9.82 18.49
N LEU A 308 -25.91 9.01 18.31
CA LEU A 308 -26.96 9.29 17.32
C LEU A 308 -27.70 10.61 17.62
N ASN A 309 -27.91 10.95 18.90
CA ASN A 309 -28.51 12.21 19.30
C ASN A 309 -27.64 13.46 19.06
N CYS A 310 -26.35 13.30 18.85
CA CYS A 310 -25.48 14.42 18.48
C CYS A 310 -25.66 14.86 17.01
N VAL A 311 -26.40 14.09 16.19
CA VAL A 311 -26.61 14.37 14.76
C VAL A 311 -27.93 15.09 14.56
N GLU A 312 -27.91 16.24 13.90
CA GLU A 312 -29.11 16.92 13.43
C GLU A 312 -29.72 16.16 12.25
N VAL A 313 -30.98 15.75 12.38
CA VAL A 313 -31.71 14.96 11.38
C VAL A 313 -32.95 15.68 10.89
N PRO A 314 -33.33 15.54 9.61
CA PRO A 314 -34.48 16.23 9.04
C PRO A 314 -35.84 15.69 9.55
N ASN A 315 -35.94 14.39 9.94
CA ASN A 315 -37.17 13.75 10.32
C ASN A 315 -37.10 13.10 11.71
N PRO A 316 -36.99 13.89 12.80
CA PRO A 316 -36.96 13.36 14.16
C PRO A 316 -38.34 12.74 14.56
N SER A 317 -38.32 11.70 15.41
CA SER A 317 -39.49 10.98 15.87
C SER A 317 -39.46 10.82 17.38
N ASN A 318 -40.47 11.37 18.06
CA ASN A 318 -40.64 11.23 19.52
C ASN A 318 -40.96 9.80 19.93
N ILE A 319 -41.60 9.00 19.06
CA ILE A 319 -41.90 7.59 19.33
C ILE A 319 -40.59 6.80 19.39
N VAL A 320 -39.72 6.98 18.43
CA VAL A 320 -38.40 6.33 18.39
C VAL A 320 -37.53 6.78 19.58
N ALA A 321 -37.63 8.07 19.98
CA ALA A 321 -36.92 8.59 21.14
C ALA A 321 -37.34 7.90 22.44
N ALA A 322 -38.62 7.62 22.60
CA ALA A 322 -39.14 6.91 23.76
C ALA A 322 -38.75 5.43 23.83
N GLU A 323 -38.60 4.78 22.66
CA GLU A 323 -38.25 3.35 22.56
C GLU A 323 -36.75 3.05 22.68
N VAL A 324 -35.94 3.84 21.99
CA VAL A 324 -34.49 3.52 21.83
C VAL A 324 -33.56 4.66 22.25
N GLY A 325 -34.09 5.74 22.81
CA GLY A 325 -33.31 6.86 23.36
C GLY A 325 -32.70 7.81 22.31
N THR A 326 -33.07 7.70 21.02
CA THR A 326 -32.65 8.62 19.95
C THR A 326 -33.83 9.00 19.05
N THR A 327 -33.84 10.23 18.54
CA THR A 327 -34.94 10.76 17.71
C THR A 327 -34.92 10.16 16.28
N SER A 328 -33.82 9.62 15.80
CA SER A 328 -33.74 8.96 14.48
C SER A 328 -32.57 7.98 14.43
N VAL A 329 -32.88 6.70 14.22
CA VAL A 329 -31.87 5.68 14.01
C VAL A 329 -31.36 5.75 12.57
N ALA A 330 -32.23 5.63 11.57
CA ALA A 330 -31.80 5.49 10.17
C ALA A 330 -30.98 6.69 9.63
N GLU A 331 -31.51 7.93 9.83
CA GLU A 331 -30.81 9.12 9.31
C GLU A 331 -29.50 9.39 10.05
N ALA A 332 -29.53 9.35 11.40
CA ALA A 332 -28.37 9.62 12.22
C ALA A 332 -27.26 8.55 11.97
N ALA A 333 -27.63 7.26 11.88
CA ALA A 333 -26.68 6.20 11.60
C ALA A 333 -26.11 6.29 10.19
N ALA A 334 -26.92 6.65 9.16
CA ALA A 334 -26.39 6.87 7.81
C ALA A 334 -25.34 7.98 7.78
N ILE A 335 -25.62 9.12 8.42
CA ILE A 335 -24.73 10.28 8.49
C ILE A 335 -23.43 9.92 9.23
N LEU A 336 -23.51 9.28 10.38
CA LEU A 336 -22.33 8.84 11.15
C LEU A 336 -21.55 7.73 10.41
N GLY A 337 -22.25 6.80 9.76
CA GLY A 337 -21.63 5.78 8.93
C GLY A 337 -20.78 6.37 7.80
N ALA A 338 -21.25 7.48 7.21
CA ALA A 338 -20.55 8.18 6.14
C ALA A 338 -19.31 8.97 6.61
N LYS A 339 -19.13 9.19 7.93
CA LYS A 339 -17.93 9.83 8.50
C LYS A 339 -16.80 8.82 8.68
N GLN A 340 -15.56 9.29 8.66
CA GLN A 340 -14.42 8.43 8.96
C GLN A 340 -14.38 8.06 10.44
N GLN A 341 -13.91 6.85 10.75
CA GLN A 341 -13.78 6.39 12.14
C GLN A 341 -12.89 7.31 12.99
N GLN A 342 -11.87 7.91 12.37
CA GLN A 342 -10.98 8.87 13.04
C GLN A 342 -11.71 10.15 13.46
N ASP A 343 -12.63 10.66 12.65
CA ASP A 343 -13.44 11.84 12.98
C ASP A 343 -14.36 11.57 14.15
N ILE A 344 -14.87 10.33 14.25
CA ILE A 344 -15.77 9.89 15.35
C ILE A 344 -14.97 9.74 16.65
N ASN A 345 -13.79 9.14 16.60
CA ASN A 345 -12.92 8.92 17.77
C ASN A 345 -12.36 10.24 18.32
N PHE A 346 -12.02 11.19 17.46
CA PHE A 346 -11.57 12.52 17.88
C PHE A 346 -12.65 13.26 18.67
N GLN A 347 -13.90 13.09 18.31
CA GLN A 347 -15.05 13.70 18.99
C GLN A 347 -15.43 13.01 20.30
N GLN A 348 -15.22 11.69 20.42
CA GLN A 348 -15.37 10.95 21.68
C GLN A 348 -14.26 11.29 22.70
N GLY A 349 -13.05 11.57 22.24
CA GLY A 349 -11.92 11.96 23.10
C GLY A 349 -12.12 13.34 23.78
N TYR A 350 -12.91 14.24 23.20
CA TYR A 350 -13.27 15.52 23.81
C TYR A 350 -14.28 15.40 24.96
N ASN A 351 -15.05 14.31 25.00
CA ASN A 351 -16.07 14.07 26.04
C ASN A 351 -15.57 13.21 27.23
N ASN A 352 -14.39 12.60 27.13
CA ASN A 352 -13.81 11.75 28.18
C ASN A 352 -12.46 12.32 28.67
N ASN A 353 -12.51 13.46 29.40
CA ASN A 353 -11.40 13.89 30.24
C ASN A 353 -11.37 13.05 31.53
N SER A 354 -10.97 11.78 31.42
CA SER A 354 -10.47 10.98 32.53
C SER A 354 -9.06 10.51 32.14
N SER A 355 -8.09 11.14 32.78
CA SER A 355 -6.66 10.84 32.65
C SER A 355 -6.37 9.36 32.97
N PRO A 356 -5.52 8.67 32.20
CA PRO A 356 -4.97 7.40 32.66
C PRO A 356 -3.91 7.71 33.75
N ILE A 357 -4.12 7.09 34.89
CA ILE A 357 -3.15 7.04 36.00
C ILE A 357 -1.94 6.22 35.51
N PHE A 358 -0.80 6.89 35.34
CA PHE A 358 0.50 6.21 35.32
C PHE A 358 1.12 6.29 36.71
N GLU A 359 1.40 5.11 37.29
CA GLU A 359 2.15 4.94 38.52
C GLU A 359 3.58 5.45 38.37
N GLN A 360 4.07 6.00 39.46
CA GLN A 360 5.24 6.79 39.65
C GLN A 360 6.55 6.01 39.58
N GLY A 361 7.56 6.63 38.96
CA GLY A 361 8.95 6.46 39.28
C GLY A 361 9.52 7.86 39.69
N GLU A 362 9.96 7.98 40.92
CA GLU A 362 10.43 9.22 41.56
C GLU A 362 11.60 9.86 40.84
N ILE A 363 11.67 11.23 40.82
CA ILE A 363 12.84 12.05 41.15
C ILE A 363 12.44 13.55 41.28
N ARG A 364 12.52 14.02 42.50
CA ARG A 364 12.87 15.31 43.15
C ARG A 364 12.65 16.68 42.48
N ASP A 365 11.87 17.47 43.24
CA ASP A 365 11.98 18.87 43.62
C ASP A 365 12.41 19.95 42.62
N ASN A 366 11.46 20.84 42.30
CA ASN A 366 11.63 22.28 42.61
C ASN A 366 10.28 23.00 42.63
N LYS A 367 10.04 23.68 43.77
CA LYS A 367 8.88 24.52 44.05
C LYS A 367 8.86 25.78 43.19
N GLN A 368 7.72 26.05 42.56
CA GLN A 368 7.20 27.41 42.41
C GLN A 368 5.67 27.37 42.41
N GLU A 369 5.13 27.99 43.43
CA GLU A 369 3.68 28.20 43.62
C GLU A 369 3.13 29.15 42.54
N SER A 370 2.07 28.76 41.84
CA SER A 370 1.16 29.70 41.23
C SER A 370 -0.28 29.27 41.48
N LYS A 371 -1.02 30.21 42.09
CA LYS A 371 -2.38 30.13 42.62
C LYS A 371 -3.39 29.66 41.56
N LEU A 372 -4.24 28.70 41.98
CA LEU A 372 -5.53 28.35 41.33
C LEU A 372 -6.57 29.47 41.53
N PRO A 373 -7.35 29.84 40.53
CA PRO A 373 -8.58 30.61 40.72
C PRO A 373 -9.75 29.67 41.06
N LEU A 374 -10.58 30.18 41.88
CA LEU A 374 -11.78 29.62 42.47
C LEU A 374 -12.86 29.22 41.46
N GLN A 375 -13.64 28.23 41.89
CA GLN A 375 -14.88 27.73 41.27
C GLN A 375 -15.79 28.87 40.78
N GLY A 376 -16.06 28.84 39.46
CA GLY A 376 -17.15 29.57 38.81
C GLY A 376 -17.87 28.63 37.86
N GLU A 377 -19.14 28.59 37.98
CA GLU A 377 -20.14 27.80 37.29
C GLU A 377 -19.80 27.44 35.84
N LEU A 378 -19.52 26.18 35.58
CA LEU A 378 -19.52 25.60 34.25
C LEU A 378 -20.95 25.31 33.82
N GLN A 379 -21.58 26.30 33.20
CA GLN A 379 -22.71 26.01 32.31
C GLN A 379 -22.17 25.18 31.14
N GLU A 380 -22.52 23.90 31.12
CA GLU A 380 -22.32 23.02 29.96
C GLU A 380 -23.13 23.55 28.76
N GLU A 381 -22.55 24.41 27.94
CA GLU A 381 -23.01 24.57 26.57
C GLU A 381 -22.75 23.23 25.85
N LYS A 382 -23.79 22.40 25.76
CA LYS A 382 -23.85 21.31 24.79
C LYS A 382 -23.70 21.93 23.40
N LYS A 383 -22.46 22.05 22.89
CA LYS A 383 -22.19 22.35 21.48
C LYS A 383 -22.78 21.20 20.65
N GLN A 384 -24.01 21.38 20.16
CA GLN A 384 -24.54 20.54 19.07
C GLN A 384 -23.57 20.64 17.90
N LEU A 385 -22.93 19.54 17.62
CA LEU A 385 -22.09 19.38 16.44
C LEU A 385 -22.99 19.46 15.21
N LYS A 386 -22.99 20.62 14.54
CA LYS A 386 -23.64 20.76 13.22
C LYS A 386 -22.86 19.97 12.19
N PHE A 387 -23.22 18.71 11.97
CA PHE A 387 -22.76 17.96 10.81
C PHE A 387 -23.49 18.49 9.57
N SER A 388 -22.74 18.93 8.57
CA SER A 388 -23.29 19.20 7.25
C SER A 388 -23.90 17.89 6.73
N THR A 389 -25.16 17.90 6.38
CA THR A 389 -25.93 16.69 6.05
C THR A 389 -25.64 16.29 4.60
N ASN A 390 -24.77 15.30 4.36
CA ASN A 390 -24.65 14.64 3.07
C ASN A 390 -25.73 13.54 2.90
N LEU A 391 -26.91 13.76 3.42
CA LEU A 391 -28.03 12.84 3.34
C LEU A 391 -28.64 12.93 1.93
N LEU A 392 -28.51 11.87 1.13
CA LEU A 392 -29.08 11.78 -0.22
C LEU A 392 -30.55 11.35 -0.19
N VAL A 393 -30.90 10.42 0.73
CA VAL A 393 -32.25 9.92 0.90
C VAL A 393 -32.61 10.06 2.36
N SER A 394 -33.61 10.89 2.65
CA SER A 394 -34.19 11.03 3.99
C SER A 394 -34.94 9.74 4.35
N LYS A 395 -35.22 9.57 5.66
CA LYS A 395 -35.87 8.39 6.20
C LYS A 395 -37.12 7.98 5.40
N GLN A 396 -37.11 6.78 4.85
CA GLN A 396 -38.23 6.11 4.19
C GLN A 396 -38.65 4.91 5.02
N ILE A 397 -39.96 4.71 5.17
CA ILE A 397 -40.54 3.54 5.88
C ILE A 397 -40.85 2.50 4.82
N PHE A 398 -40.42 1.27 5.05
CA PHE A 398 -40.66 0.14 4.12
C PHE A 398 -41.31 -1.03 4.89
N ARG A 399 -42.31 -1.61 4.26
CA ARG A 399 -42.99 -2.84 4.66
C ARG A 399 -43.10 -3.76 3.48
N LEU A 400 -43.03 -5.06 3.71
CA LEU A 400 -43.17 -6.07 2.67
C LEU A 400 -44.37 -6.96 3.01
N GLU A 401 -45.26 -7.13 2.05
CA GLU A 401 -46.42 -8.00 2.22
C GLU A 401 -45.98 -9.44 2.45
N GLY A 402 -46.55 -10.08 3.47
CA GLY A 402 -46.18 -11.44 3.88
C GLY A 402 -44.95 -11.55 4.78
N GLU A 403 -44.24 -10.45 5.06
CA GLU A 403 -43.11 -10.42 6.01
C GLU A 403 -43.51 -9.60 7.27
N PRO A 404 -43.22 -10.08 8.47
CA PRO A 404 -43.51 -9.34 9.69
C PRO A 404 -42.60 -8.13 9.86
N GLY A 405 -43.10 -7.08 10.50
CA GLY A 405 -42.38 -5.90 10.90
C GLY A 405 -42.30 -4.79 9.84
N ALA A 406 -41.48 -3.79 10.18
CA ALA A 406 -41.20 -2.64 9.33
C ALA A 406 -39.74 -2.24 9.51
N MET A 407 -39.21 -1.61 8.49
CA MET A 407 -37.90 -1.00 8.56
C MET A 407 -37.92 0.46 8.09
N THR A 408 -36.98 1.24 8.56
CA THR A 408 -36.72 2.59 8.08
C THR A 408 -35.31 2.61 7.44
N ILE A 409 -35.21 3.27 6.31
CA ILE A 409 -33.95 3.38 5.54
C ILE A 409 -33.67 4.84 5.28
N ALA A 410 -32.40 5.22 5.40
CA ALA A 410 -31.87 6.50 4.94
C ALA A 410 -30.51 6.25 4.27
N VAL A 411 -30.08 7.12 3.35
CA VAL A 411 -28.82 6.96 2.63
C VAL A 411 -28.02 8.24 2.70
N ALA A 412 -26.78 8.15 3.14
CA ALA A 412 -25.83 9.26 3.19
C ALA A 412 -24.62 9.02 2.29
N LEU A 413 -24.08 10.08 1.71
CA LEU A 413 -22.89 10.07 0.86
C LEU A 413 -21.64 10.37 1.69
N ALA A 414 -20.67 9.47 1.65
CA ALA A 414 -19.34 9.69 2.24
C ALA A 414 -18.44 10.48 1.29
N GLU A 415 -17.54 11.28 1.85
CA GLU A 415 -16.52 12.01 1.09
C GLU A 415 -15.45 11.08 0.48
N LYS A 416 -15.13 10.00 1.21
CA LYS A 416 -14.18 8.97 0.77
C LYS A 416 -14.88 7.62 0.69
N GLU A 417 -14.52 6.85 -0.31
CA GLU A 417 -15.04 5.50 -0.49
C GLU A 417 -14.51 4.52 0.56
N TYR A 418 -15.28 3.50 0.84
CA TYR A 418 -14.86 2.35 1.64
C TYR A 418 -14.11 1.35 0.75
N THR A 419 -12.82 1.19 0.99
CA THR A 419 -11.98 0.30 0.18
C THR A 419 -12.24 -1.18 0.45
N GLY A 420 -12.72 -1.52 1.64
CA GLY A 420 -12.84 -2.92 2.11
C GLY A 420 -11.49 -3.57 2.41
N ARG A 421 -10.42 -2.80 2.44
CA ARG A 421 -9.04 -3.28 2.60
C ARG A 421 -8.41 -2.74 3.87
N THR A 422 -7.57 -3.56 4.47
CA THR A 422 -6.64 -3.12 5.51
C THR A 422 -5.38 -2.58 4.86
N GLY A 423 -5.03 -1.35 5.17
CA GLY A 423 -3.85 -0.73 4.58
C GLY A 423 -2.54 -1.26 5.12
N LYS A 424 -1.47 -1.07 4.34
CA LYS A 424 -0.12 -1.56 4.63
C LYS A 424 0.92 -0.51 4.31
N LEU A 425 1.97 -0.49 5.11
CA LEU A 425 3.18 0.29 4.89
C LEU A 425 4.35 -0.66 4.63
N LEU A 426 4.94 -0.56 3.45
CA LEU A 426 6.13 -1.31 3.06
C LEU A 426 7.31 -0.34 3.05
N LEU A 427 8.18 -0.42 4.07
CA LEU A 427 9.36 0.44 4.21
C LEU A 427 10.52 -0.22 3.48
N ILE A 428 10.91 0.30 2.32
CA ILE A 428 11.76 -0.39 1.37
C ILE A 428 13.10 0.31 1.19
N GLY A 429 14.21 -0.43 1.47
CA GLY A 429 15.54 -0.06 1.07
C GLY A 429 15.81 -0.49 -0.39
N THR A 430 16.13 0.47 -1.26
CA THR A 430 16.33 0.20 -2.69
C THR A 430 17.76 -0.14 -3.07
N GLY A 431 18.67 -0.24 -2.09
CA GLY A 431 20.10 -0.41 -2.35
C GLY A 431 20.74 0.85 -2.95
N PRO A 432 21.95 0.74 -3.53
CA PRO A 432 22.76 1.90 -3.95
C PRO A 432 22.23 2.61 -5.21
N GLY A 433 21.44 1.93 -6.04
CA GLY A 433 20.88 2.54 -7.25
C GLY A 433 20.77 1.61 -8.46
N GLN A 434 21.67 0.65 -8.63
CA GLN A 434 21.50 -0.40 -9.64
C GLN A 434 20.42 -1.40 -9.21
N LEU A 435 19.58 -1.80 -10.15
CA LEU A 435 18.44 -2.68 -9.87
C LEU A 435 18.86 -4.11 -9.48
N ASP A 436 20.02 -4.59 -9.95
CA ASP A 436 20.59 -5.88 -9.57
C ASP A 436 21.09 -5.92 -8.12
N GLN A 437 21.39 -4.76 -7.54
CA GLN A 437 21.76 -4.59 -6.13
C GLN A 437 20.55 -4.42 -5.19
N MET A 438 19.33 -4.42 -5.71
CA MET A 438 18.12 -4.43 -4.91
C MET A 438 17.74 -5.86 -4.54
N THR A 439 17.38 -6.10 -3.27
CA THR A 439 16.96 -7.44 -2.83
C THR A 439 15.70 -7.91 -3.55
N SER A 440 15.60 -9.22 -3.82
CA SER A 440 14.39 -9.79 -4.46
C SER A 440 13.13 -9.51 -3.66
N ALA A 441 13.19 -9.56 -2.32
CA ALA A 441 12.07 -9.24 -1.45
C ALA A 441 11.60 -7.78 -1.61
N ALA A 442 12.54 -6.83 -1.69
CA ALA A 442 12.24 -5.42 -1.92
C ALA A 442 11.60 -5.16 -3.29
N LYS A 443 12.10 -5.84 -4.36
CA LYS A 443 11.49 -5.77 -5.70
C LYS A 443 10.06 -6.32 -5.70
N THR A 444 9.84 -7.47 -5.07
CA THR A 444 8.51 -8.07 -4.93
C THR A 444 7.56 -7.16 -4.15
N ALA A 445 8.01 -6.61 -3.01
CA ALA A 445 7.21 -5.68 -2.21
C ALA A 445 6.80 -4.43 -3.02
N LEU A 446 7.74 -3.90 -3.82
CA LEU A 446 7.49 -2.76 -4.70
C LEU A 446 6.42 -3.08 -5.77
N SER A 447 6.50 -4.25 -6.41
CA SER A 447 5.53 -4.67 -7.43
C SER A 447 4.12 -4.91 -6.87
N TYR A 448 4.03 -5.22 -5.57
CA TYR A 448 2.76 -5.44 -4.88
C TYR A 448 2.06 -4.13 -4.45
N ALA A 449 2.81 -3.04 -4.28
CA ALA A 449 2.29 -1.78 -3.76
C ALA A 449 1.28 -1.12 -4.72
N ASP A 450 0.21 -0.54 -4.16
CA ASP A 450 -0.72 0.33 -4.91
C ASP A 450 -0.09 1.71 -5.14
N VAL A 451 0.67 2.17 -4.15
CA VAL A 451 1.31 3.50 -4.14
C VAL A 451 2.79 3.37 -3.81
N VAL A 452 3.63 4.09 -4.54
CA VAL A 452 5.06 4.23 -4.24
C VAL A 452 5.35 5.70 -3.93
N ILE A 453 5.91 5.96 -2.75
CA ILE A 453 6.27 7.31 -2.29
C ILE A 453 7.76 7.37 -2.02
N GLY A 454 8.43 8.40 -2.52
CA GLY A 454 9.85 8.57 -2.28
C GLY A 454 10.42 9.91 -2.72
N TYR A 455 11.69 10.12 -2.43
CA TYR A 455 12.45 11.22 -3.01
C TYR A 455 12.58 11.02 -4.52
N SER A 456 12.37 12.10 -5.29
CA SER A 456 12.29 12.06 -6.77
C SER A 456 13.44 11.29 -7.41
N LEU A 457 14.69 11.54 -6.99
CA LEU A 457 15.86 10.84 -7.51
C LEU A 457 15.79 9.31 -7.30
N TYR A 458 15.34 8.87 -6.11
CA TYR A 458 15.26 7.44 -5.80
C TYR A 458 14.13 6.75 -6.57
N ILE A 459 13.03 7.44 -6.75
CA ILE A 459 11.91 6.98 -7.59
C ILE A 459 12.37 6.79 -9.04
N ASP A 460 13.15 7.73 -9.58
CA ASP A 460 13.63 7.65 -10.97
C ASP A 460 14.56 6.44 -11.20
N LEU A 461 15.39 6.10 -10.22
CA LEU A 461 16.29 4.93 -10.28
C LEU A 461 15.55 3.59 -10.35
N ILE A 462 14.36 3.49 -9.75
CA ILE A 462 13.58 2.25 -9.69
C ILE A 462 12.36 2.26 -10.64
N LYS A 463 12.22 3.29 -11.49
CA LYS A 463 11.10 3.43 -12.44
C LYS A 463 10.87 2.17 -13.30
N PRO A 464 11.89 1.44 -13.78
CA PRO A 464 11.68 0.22 -14.57
C PRO A 464 10.95 -0.92 -13.84
N LEU A 465 10.80 -0.84 -12.51
CA LEU A 465 10.11 -1.85 -11.69
C LEU A 465 8.63 -1.51 -11.46
N PHE A 466 8.15 -0.37 -11.93
CA PHE A 466 6.76 0.04 -11.69
C PHE A 466 5.78 -0.68 -12.62
N ASN A 467 4.63 -1.03 -12.05
CA ASN A 467 3.53 -1.57 -12.82
C ASN A 467 2.67 -0.45 -13.43
N PRO A 468 2.09 -0.66 -14.61
CA PRO A 468 1.09 0.25 -15.15
C PRO A 468 -0.07 0.49 -14.17
N GLY A 469 -0.42 1.76 -13.96
CA GLY A 469 -1.49 2.15 -13.03
C GLY A 469 -1.08 2.22 -11.57
N GLN A 470 0.16 1.93 -11.21
CA GLN A 470 0.72 2.21 -9.90
C GLN A 470 0.78 3.72 -9.65
N ILE A 471 0.32 4.16 -8.50
CA ILE A 471 0.37 5.57 -8.11
C ILE A 471 1.79 5.89 -7.64
N VAL A 472 2.46 6.87 -8.25
CA VAL A 472 3.86 7.22 -7.92
C VAL A 472 3.94 8.66 -7.45
N GLU A 473 4.12 8.87 -6.15
CA GLU A 473 4.26 10.20 -5.55
C GLU A 473 5.74 10.56 -5.34
N LYS A 474 6.25 11.44 -6.21
CA LYS A 474 7.59 12.01 -6.11
C LYS A 474 7.58 13.24 -5.21
N MET A 475 8.44 13.29 -4.23
CA MET A 475 8.53 14.40 -3.29
C MET A 475 9.97 14.93 -3.19
N PRO A 476 10.15 16.25 -2.90
CA PRO A 476 11.48 16.84 -2.66
C PRO A 476 12.20 16.20 -1.46
N ILE A 477 13.53 16.33 -1.43
CA ILE A 477 14.37 15.77 -0.36
C ILE A 477 14.05 16.34 1.02
N THR A 478 13.63 17.60 1.10
CA THR A 478 13.36 18.31 2.36
C THR A 478 11.98 18.06 2.95
N GLN A 479 11.19 17.14 2.38
CA GLN A 479 9.82 16.85 2.78
C GLN A 479 9.69 15.44 3.39
N GLU A 480 10.67 14.99 4.17
CA GLU A 480 10.66 13.67 4.80
C GLU A 480 9.43 13.49 5.70
N ARG A 481 9.12 14.49 6.54
CA ARG A 481 7.99 14.44 7.45
C ARG A 481 6.66 14.33 6.70
N GLN A 482 6.43 15.19 5.71
CA GLN A 482 5.23 15.17 4.88
C GLN A 482 5.09 13.87 4.10
N ARG A 483 6.23 13.28 3.65
CA ARG A 483 6.26 11.98 2.97
C ARG A 483 5.80 10.85 3.88
N GLY A 484 6.22 10.84 5.13
CA GLY A 484 5.78 9.87 6.13
C GLY A 484 4.29 10.05 6.48
N GLU A 485 3.84 11.28 6.74
CA GLU A 485 2.44 11.63 7.01
C GLU A 485 1.53 11.19 5.85
N ARG A 486 1.95 11.48 4.61
CA ARG A 486 1.21 11.10 3.40
C ARG A 486 1.11 9.58 3.22
N ALA A 487 2.21 8.87 3.48
CA ALA A 487 2.21 7.40 3.42
C ALA A 487 1.25 6.79 4.44
N ILE A 488 1.24 7.30 5.66
CA ILE A 488 0.35 6.85 6.73
C ILE A 488 -1.13 7.16 6.37
N GLU A 489 -1.40 8.37 5.83
CA GLU A 489 -2.75 8.75 5.37
C GLU A 489 -3.27 7.74 4.33
N LEU A 490 -2.49 7.44 3.31
CA LEU A 490 -2.89 6.53 2.24
C LEU A 490 -3.01 5.07 2.73
N ALA A 491 -2.16 4.65 3.66
CA ALA A 491 -2.29 3.34 4.27
C ALA A 491 -3.55 3.26 5.15
N ASN A 492 -3.87 4.28 5.94
CA ASN A 492 -5.12 4.35 6.71
C ASN A 492 -6.37 4.38 5.80
N PHE A 493 -6.22 4.87 4.58
CA PHE A 493 -7.28 4.79 3.57
C PHE A 493 -7.49 3.36 3.02
N GLY A 494 -6.59 2.41 3.32
CA GLY A 494 -6.67 1.00 2.92
C GLY A 494 -5.74 0.62 1.76
N LEU A 495 -4.83 1.51 1.33
CA LEU A 495 -3.87 1.22 0.27
C LEU A 495 -2.62 0.53 0.80
N THR A 496 -1.97 -0.25 -0.05
CA THR A 496 -0.62 -0.76 0.19
C THR A 496 0.38 0.26 -0.32
N VAL A 497 1.13 0.88 0.59
CA VAL A 497 2.02 2.01 0.31
C VAL A 497 3.47 1.60 0.51
N ALA A 498 4.28 1.66 -0.55
CA ALA A 498 5.73 1.49 -0.49
C ALA A 498 6.40 2.85 -0.24
N VAL A 499 7.12 2.98 0.88
CA VAL A 499 7.96 4.14 1.18
C VAL A 499 9.40 3.77 0.89
N VAL A 500 10.00 4.37 -0.16
CA VAL A 500 11.32 3.99 -0.63
C VAL A 500 12.42 4.90 -0.11
N SER A 501 13.55 4.29 0.26
CA SER A 501 14.79 4.96 0.66
C SER A 501 15.96 4.37 -0.12
N SER A 502 16.93 5.20 -0.53
CA SER A 502 18.19 4.70 -1.07
C SER A 502 19.00 3.99 0.01
N GLY A 503 19.77 2.99 -0.36
CA GLY A 503 20.49 2.16 0.59
C GLY A 503 19.53 1.30 1.40
N ASP A 504 19.71 1.29 2.71
CA ASP A 504 18.82 0.65 3.69
C ASP A 504 17.84 1.67 4.27
N CYS A 505 16.56 1.29 4.40
CA CYS A 505 15.52 2.21 4.90
C CYS A 505 15.61 2.48 6.40
N GLY A 506 16.31 1.64 7.17
CA GLY A 506 16.55 1.81 8.62
C GLY A 506 17.84 2.56 8.96
N ILE A 507 18.75 2.75 7.99
CA ILE A 507 20.03 3.46 8.22
C ILE A 507 19.94 4.86 7.59
N TYR A 508 19.63 5.86 8.41
CA TYR A 508 19.39 7.25 7.98
C TYR A 508 18.33 7.38 6.89
N GLY A 509 17.38 6.41 6.84
CA GLY A 509 16.27 6.34 5.91
C GLY A 509 14.91 6.64 6.55
N MET A 510 13.84 6.38 5.81
CA MET A 510 12.48 6.76 6.19
C MET A 510 11.85 5.88 7.27
N ALA A 511 12.38 4.66 7.53
CA ALA A 511 11.72 3.69 8.41
C ALA A 511 11.57 4.22 9.86
N GLY A 512 12.63 4.82 10.42
CA GLY A 512 12.59 5.41 11.76
C GLY A 512 11.52 6.50 11.87
N LEU A 513 11.50 7.44 10.93
CA LEU A 513 10.55 8.56 10.92
C LEU A 513 9.09 8.08 10.80
N VAL A 514 8.80 7.14 9.91
CA VAL A 514 7.44 6.60 9.74
C VAL A 514 6.97 5.90 11.03
N LEU A 515 7.84 5.11 11.67
CA LEU A 515 7.51 4.45 12.93
C LEU A 515 7.32 5.46 14.09
N GLU A 516 8.09 6.55 14.12
CA GLU A 516 7.90 7.65 15.10
C GLU A 516 6.55 8.34 14.91
N GLN A 517 6.15 8.61 13.66
CA GLN A 517 4.86 9.22 13.34
C GLN A 517 3.68 8.30 13.70
N LEU A 518 3.81 7.00 13.41
CA LEU A 518 2.82 6.00 13.81
C LEU A 518 2.68 5.95 15.35
N ARG A 519 3.80 5.94 16.08
CA ARG A 519 3.79 6.01 17.54
C ARG A 519 3.11 7.28 18.06
N ALA A 520 3.39 8.42 17.45
CA ALA A 520 2.77 9.70 17.82
C ALA A 520 1.25 9.74 17.57
N SER A 521 0.76 8.95 16.60
CA SER A 521 -0.68 8.79 16.32
C SER A 521 -1.34 7.64 17.10
N CYS A 522 -0.72 7.12 18.16
CA CYS A 522 -1.24 6.03 18.98
C CYS A 522 -1.56 4.75 18.18
N TRP A 523 -0.71 4.41 17.20
CA TRP A 523 -0.86 3.20 16.40
C TRP A 523 -0.85 1.93 17.28
N ASP A 524 -1.78 1.01 17.01
CA ASP A 524 -2.00 -0.23 17.78
C ASP A 524 -0.99 -1.36 17.46
N GLY A 525 -0.02 -1.11 16.57
CA GLY A 525 0.94 -2.08 16.09
C GLY A 525 0.40 -3.02 15.01
N LYS A 526 -0.85 -2.85 14.55
CA LYS A 526 -1.53 -3.76 13.61
C LYS A 526 -2.07 -3.07 12.37
N ILE A 527 -2.74 -1.92 12.52
CA ILE A 527 -3.43 -1.23 11.42
C ILE A 527 -2.97 0.23 11.34
N PRO A 528 -2.33 0.61 10.22
CA PRO A 528 -1.90 -0.19 9.08
C PRO A 528 -0.81 -1.22 9.46
N ALA A 529 -0.76 -2.36 8.76
CA ALA A 529 0.33 -3.31 8.92
C ALA A 529 1.64 -2.71 8.39
N VAL A 530 2.76 -2.96 9.06
CA VAL A 530 4.08 -2.44 8.67
C VAL A 530 5.04 -3.58 8.41
N GLU A 531 5.70 -3.55 7.25
CA GLU A 531 6.80 -4.45 6.90
C GLU A 531 8.04 -3.66 6.48
N ILE A 532 9.22 -4.12 6.89
CA ILE A 532 10.50 -3.48 6.58
C ILE A 532 11.32 -4.41 5.69
N PHE A 533 11.74 -3.90 4.54
CA PHE A 533 12.56 -4.61 3.56
C PHE A 533 13.95 -3.98 3.53
N PRO A 534 15.00 -4.68 3.99
CA PRO A 534 16.35 -4.12 4.03
C PRO A 534 16.90 -3.92 2.61
N GLY A 535 17.82 -2.97 2.49
CA GLY A 535 18.60 -2.74 1.28
C GLY A 535 20.09 -2.73 1.56
N ILE A 536 20.94 -2.91 0.53
CA ILE A 536 22.38 -2.76 0.67
C ILE A 536 22.68 -1.31 1.03
N SER A 537 23.21 -1.09 2.24
CA SER A 537 23.46 0.25 2.76
C SER A 537 24.57 0.98 2.00
N ALA A 538 24.59 2.31 2.06
CA ALA A 538 25.61 3.10 1.39
C ALA A 538 27.04 2.80 1.91
N LEU A 539 27.18 2.49 3.21
CA LEU A 539 28.49 2.08 3.75
C LEU A 539 29.00 0.75 3.20
N GLN A 540 28.10 -0.26 3.07
CA GLN A 540 28.47 -1.56 2.48
C GLN A 540 28.78 -1.41 0.99
N SER A 541 27.98 -0.61 0.29
CA SER A 541 28.19 -0.29 -1.12
C SER A 541 29.54 0.40 -1.35
N ALA A 542 29.86 1.42 -0.56
CA ALA A 542 31.15 2.11 -0.63
C ALA A 542 32.31 1.16 -0.31
N ALA A 543 32.19 0.37 0.76
CA ALA A 543 33.24 -0.58 1.16
C ALA A 543 33.54 -1.61 0.07
N SER A 544 32.52 -2.19 -0.56
CA SER A 544 32.68 -3.20 -1.61
C SER A 544 33.35 -2.66 -2.88
N ARG A 545 33.32 -1.33 -3.09
CA ARG A 545 33.98 -0.69 -4.26
C ARG A 545 35.46 -0.42 -4.03
N VAL A 546 35.91 -0.41 -2.77
CA VAL A 546 37.29 -0.08 -2.42
C VAL A 546 38.06 -1.22 -1.76
N GLY A 547 37.40 -2.33 -1.39
CA GLY A 547 38.05 -3.51 -0.81
C GLY A 547 37.32 -4.07 0.40
N ALA A 548 38.05 -4.27 1.50
CA ALA A 548 37.54 -4.79 2.75
C ALA A 548 37.91 -3.89 3.97
N PRO A 549 37.54 -2.60 3.94
CA PRO A 549 37.87 -1.68 5.04
C PRO A 549 37.07 -1.96 6.32
N LEU A 550 35.91 -2.63 6.23
CA LEU A 550 35.00 -2.91 7.34
C LEU A 550 35.25 -4.28 8.01
N MET A 551 36.39 -4.89 7.80
CA MET A 551 36.71 -6.22 8.33
C MET A 551 36.92 -6.24 9.85
N HIS A 552 37.21 -5.10 10.46
CA HIS A 552 37.34 -4.89 11.91
C HIS A 552 36.12 -4.13 12.44
N ASP A 553 36.16 -3.73 13.71
CA ASP A 553 35.08 -2.95 14.31
C ASP A 553 34.89 -1.60 13.61
N PHE A 554 33.66 -1.25 13.28
CA PHE A 554 33.35 -0.03 12.56
C PHE A 554 32.10 0.66 13.14
N CYS A 555 31.97 1.94 12.85
CA CYS A 555 30.76 2.70 13.14
C CYS A 555 30.33 3.59 11.99
N ALA A 556 29.05 3.97 11.96
CA ALA A 556 28.49 4.94 11.02
C ALA A 556 28.10 6.21 11.75
N ILE A 557 28.56 7.37 11.25
CA ILE A 557 28.27 8.69 11.83
C ILE A 557 27.76 9.61 10.71
N SER A 558 26.60 10.22 10.91
CA SER A 558 26.09 11.28 10.03
C SER A 558 26.57 12.63 10.54
N LEU A 559 27.10 13.47 9.64
CA LEU A 559 27.44 14.85 9.94
C LEU A 559 26.24 15.81 9.82
N SER A 560 25.04 15.30 9.61
CA SER A 560 23.84 16.13 9.56
C SER A 560 23.46 16.62 10.95
N ASP A 561 23.61 17.92 11.19
CA ASP A 561 23.27 18.63 12.42
C ASP A 561 21.87 19.26 12.41
N LEU A 562 21.04 18.85 11.45
CA LEU A 562 19.65 19.34 11.31
C LEU A 562 18.76 18.89 12.48
N LEU A 563 18.89 17.63 12.89
CA LEU A 563 18.07 17.01 13.96
C LEU A 563 18.91 16.60 15.18
N THR A 564 20.24 16.49 15.03
CA THR A 564 21.16 16.10 16.09
C THR A 564 22.10 17.26 16.33
N PRO A 565 22.16 17.85 17.58
CA PRO A 565 23.07 18.93 17.87
C PRO A 565 24.53 18.57 17.59
N TRP A 566 25.32 19.54 17.09
CA TRP A 566 26.72 19.31 16.70
C TRP A 566 27.54 18.72 17.85
N GLU A 567 27.34 19.19 19.08
CA GLU A 567 28.07 18.74 20.28
C GLU A 567 27.89 17.22 20.52
N VAL A 568 26.74 16.67 20.14
CA VAL A 568 26.48 15.22 20.21
C VAL A 568 27.20 14.47 19.08
N ILE A 569 27.25 15.04 17.89
CA ILE A 569 27.99 14.48 16.75
C ILE A 569 29.50 14.49 17.06
N GLU A 570 30.01 15.61 17.59
CA GLU A 570 31.41 15.80 17.99
C GLU A 570 31.85 14.76 19.03
N LYS A 571 31.08 14.53 20.10
CA LYS A 571 31.31 13.46 21.06
C LYS A 571 31.43 12.07 20.42
N ARG A 572 30.59 11.78 19.46
CA ARG A 572 30.62 10.50 18.71
C ARG A 572 31.87 10.37 17.85
N LEU A 573 32.29 11.46 17.19
CA LEU A 573 33.52 11.52 16.40
C LEU A 573 34.75 11.30 17.28
N ILE A 574 34.85 11.98 18.43
CA ILE A 574 35.92 11.83 19.39
C ILE A 574 35.99 10.39 19.93
N ALA A 575 34.85 9.81 20.33
CA ALA A 575 34.80 8.46 20.85
C ALA A 575 35.22 7.42 19.78
N ALA A 576 34.77 7.58 18.52
CA ALA A 576 35.16 6.73 17.42
C ALA A 576 36.65 6.84 17.05
N ALA A 577 37.20 8.06 17.12
CA ALA A 577 38.62 8.30 16.87
C ALA A 577 39.50 7.69 17.97
N MET A 578 39.14 7.89 19.26
CA MET A 578 39.84 7.34 20.43
C MET A 578 39.83 5.80 20.43
N ALA A 579 38.68 5.19 20.12
CA ALA A 579 38.51 3.74 20.15
C ALA A 579 39.03 3.05 18.87
N ASP A 580 39.59 3.80 17.95
CA ASP A 580 40.19 3.34 16.69
C ASP A 580 39.23 2.51 15.80
N PHE A 581 37.92 2.88 15.76
CA PHE A 581 36.96 2.29 14.84
C PHE A 581 37.26 2.69 13.39
N VAL A 582 36.99 1.81 12.44
CA VAL A 582 36.79 2.25 11.05
C VAL A 582 35.50 3.05 10.99
N VAL A 583 35.50 4.23 10.38
CA VAL A 583 34.33 5.13 10.42
C VAL A 583 33.77 5.39 9.05
N ALA A 584 32.46 5.11 8.89
CA ALA A 584 31.72 5.51 7.71
C ALA A 584 30.99 6.84 7.98
N ILE A 585 31.41 7.91 7.31
CA ILE A 585 30.80 9.23 7.40
C ILE A 585 29.68 9.35 6.35
N TYR A 586 28.49 9.62 6.85
CA TYR A 586 27.29 9.93 6.05
C TYR A 586 27.03 11.43 6.04
N ASN A 587 26.39 11.89 4.96
CA ASN A 587 26.02 13.29 4.78
C ASN A 587 27.21 14.25 5.03
N PRO A 588 28.37 14.04 4.37
CA PRO A 588 29.58 14.79 4.68
C PRO A 588 29.44 16.29 4.40
N LYS A 589 28.66 16.67 3.38
CA LYS A 589 28.48 18.07 2.96
C LYS A 589 27.11 18.28 2.34
N SER A 590 26.55 19.49 2.54
CA SER A 590 25.37 19.98 1.80
C SER A 590 25.60 21.44 1.38
N GLN A 591 24.63 22.06 0.70
CA GLN A 591 24.71 23.47 0.30
C GLN A 591 24.93 24.40 1.51
N ASN A 592 24.29 24.12 2.64
CA ASN A 592 24.32 24.93 3.85
C ASN A 592 25.23 24.38 4.98
N ARG A 593 25.86 23.22 4.76
CA ARG A 593 26.70 22.53 5.76
C ARG A 593 28.04 22.20 5.12
N THR A 594 29.04 23.04 5.39
CA THR A 594 30.38 22.94 4.81
C THR A 594 31.49 22.77 5.86
N GLU A 595 31.26 23.22 7.13
CA GLU A 595 32.25 23.23 8.19
C GLU A 595 32.38 21.91 8.96
N GLN A 596 31.32 21.07 8.94
CA GLN A 596 31.24 19.86 9.78
C GLN A 596 32.29 18.82 9.37
N LEU A 597 32.56 18.67 8.08
CA LEU A 597 33.61 17.77 7.60
C LEU A 597 35.02 18.27 8.04
N ILE A 598 35.25 19.58 7.97
CA ILE A 598 36.54 20.19 8.41
C ILE A 598 36.75 19.89 9.88
N LYS A 599 35.74 20.07 10.73
CA LYS A 599 35.79 19.76 12.15
C LYS A 599 36.02 18.27 12.40
N ALA A 600 35.34 17.39 11.66
CA ALA A 600 35.53 15.94 11.77
C ALA A 600 36.97 15.53 11.44
N VAL A 601 37.55 16.04 10.33
CA VAL A 601 38.94 15.79 9.97
C VAL A 601 39.91 16.22 11.05
N LYS A 602 39.74 17.42 11.64
CA LYS A 602 40.58 17.91 12.75
C LYS A 602 40.52 16.97 13.95
N ILE A 603 39.34 16.50 14.34
CA ILE A 603 39.17 15.54 15.43
C ILE A 603 39.95 14.26 15.14
N PHE A 604 39.79 13.67 13.92
CA PHE A 604 40.51 12.45 13.61
C PHE A 604 42.03 12.62 13.56
N LEU A 605 42.57 13.78 13.12
CA LEU A 605 43.99 14.08 13.11
C LEU A 605 44.61 14.22 14.52
N GLU A 606 43.80 14.42 15.57
CA GLU A 606 44.29 14.41 16.97
C GLU A 606 44.62 12.98 17.46
N TYR A 607 44.01 11.94 16.84
CA TYR A 607 44.12 10.54 17.29
C TYR A 607 44.75 9.61 16.25
N ARG A 608 44.87 10.05 14.97
CA ARG A 608 45.35 9.25 13.86
C ARG A 608 46.43 9.95 13.07
N GLN A 609 47.26 9.15 12.38
CA GLN A 609 48.32 9.71 11.54
C GLN A 609 47.73 10.41 10.31
N PRO A 610 48.38 11.47 9.79
CA PRO A 610 47.92 12.15 8.56
C PRO A 610 47.79 11.22 7.35
N GLU A 611 48.65 10.22 7.26
CA GLU A 611 48.67 9.21 6.16
C GLU A 611 47.61 8.16 6.31
N ASN A 612 46.79 8.18 7.35
CA ASN A 612 45.72 7.19 7.56
C ASN A 612 44.82 7.09 6.35
N PRO A 613 44.58 5.88 5.78
CA PRO A 613 43.83 5.71 4.54
C PRO A 613 42.39 6.15 4.66
N VAL A 614 41.92 6.84 3.62
CA VAL A 614 40.53 7.29 3.47
C VAL A 614 40.05 6.96 2.07
N ALA A 615 38.85 6.41 1.98
CA ALA A 615 38.13 6.23 0.73
C ALA A 615 36.93 7.19 0.63
N VAL A 616 36.85 7.92 -0.46
CA VAL A 616 35.70 8.79 -0.79
C VAL A 616 34.97 8.18 -1.95
N VAL A 617 33.76 7.72 -1.72
CA VAL A 617 32.93 7.04 -2.73
C VAL A 617 31.64 7.83 -2.95
N ARG A 618 31.51 8.38 -4.13
CA ARG A 618 30.34 9.15 -4.58
C ARG A 618 29.50 8.29 -5.52
N SER A 619 28.17 8.31 -5.31
CA SER A 619 27.21 7.62 -6.21
C SER A 619 27.56 6.14 -6.47
N ALA A 620 27.95 5.38 -5.43
CA ALA A 620 28.33 3.98 -5.56
C ALA A 620 27.30 3.17 -6.37
N TYR A 621 27.75 2.35 -7.32
CA TYR A 621 26.90 1.55 -8.20
C TYR A 621 25.94 2.35 -9.09
N ARG A 622 26.26 3.60 -9.43
CA ARG A 622 25.50 4.42 -10.38
C ARG A 622 26.39 4.78 -11.58
N GLU A 623 25.78 5.25 -12.66
CA GLU A 623 26.51 5.64 -13.88
C GLU A 623 27.59 6.71 -13.64
N ASN A 624 27.35 7.58 -12.66
CA ASN A 624 28.25 8.66 -12.27
C ASN A 624 29.05 8.32 -11.00
N GLU A 625 29.42 7.05 -10.80
CA GLU A 625 30.25 6.61 -9.69
C GLU A 625 31.65 7.23 -9.77
N GLU A 626 32.12 7.80 -8.65
CA GLU A 626 33.47 8.31 -8.49
C GLU A 626 34.09 7.73 -7.22
N ILE A 627 35.32 7.19 -7.34
CA ILE A 627 36.06 6.56 -6.25
C ILE A 627 37.42 7.23 -6.12
N THR A 628 37.72 7.78 -4.95
CA THR A 628 39.02 8.37 -4.65
C THR A 628 39.57 7.73 -3.39
N LEU A 629 40.75 7.11 -3.49
CA LEU A 629 41.55 6.71 -2.34
C LEU A 629 42.55 7.82 -2.04
N THR A 630 42.56 8.28 -0.78
CA THR A 630 43.39 9.38 -0.30
C THR A 630 43.84 9.11 1.15
N ASN A 631 44.45 10.09 1.77
CA ASN A 631 44.83 10.08 3.18
C ASN A 631 44.02 11.09 3.98
N LEU A 632 44.05 10.98 5.28
CA LEU A 632 43.26 11.81 6.19
C LEU A 632 43.61 13.30 6.08
N ASP A 633 44.89 13.65 5.92
CA ASP A 633 45.38 15.03 5.73
C ASP A 633 44.89 15.67 4.41
N LYS A 634 44.67 14.87 3.37
CA LYS A 634 44.26 15.32 2.02
C LYS A 634 42.76 15.19 1.78
N LEU A 635 42.00 14.67 2.73
CA LEU A 635 40.56 14.43 2.55
C LEU A 635 39.80 15.71 2.14
N LEU A 636 40.18 16.86 2.66
CA LEU A 636 39.50 18.13 2.34
C LEU A 636 39.76 18.64 0.92
N GLU A 637 40.76 18.10 0.21
CA GLU A 637 41.03 18.41 -1.20
C GLU A 637 40.09 17.66 -2.15
N VAL A 638 39.43 16.59 -1.68
CA VAL A 638 38.51 15.79 -2.49
C VAL A 638 37.13 16.41 -2.49
N SER A 639 36.51 16.49 -3.67
CA SER A 639 35.14 16.97 -3.81
C SER A 639 34.13 16.00 -3.19
N VAL A 640 33.25 16.50 -2.33
CA VAL A 640 32.22 15.72 -1.67
C VAL A 640 30.86 16.43 -1.70
N ASP A 641 29.78 15.65 -1.75
CA ASP A 641 28.40 16.12 -1.76
C ASP A 641 27.48 15.20 -0.92
N MET A 642 26.15 15.37 -1.05
CA MET A 642 25.15 14.56 -0.36
C MET A 642 25.07 13.10 -0.84
N LEU A 643 25.65 12.78 -2.00
CA LEU A 643 25.68 11.43 -2.56
C LEU A 643 26.98 10.69 -2.24
N THR A 644 27.81 11.26 -1.35
CA THR A 644 29.12 10.75 -0.97
C THR A 644 29.10 10.04 0.37
N VAL A 645 29.75 8.89 0.45
CA VAL A 645 30.13 8.21 1.71
C VAL A 645 31.64 8.24 1.82
N ILE A 646 32.16 8.60 3.00
CA ILE A 646 33.60 8.61 3.29
C ILE A 646 33.89 7.47 4.26
N LEU A 647 34.86 6.62 3.95
CA LEU A 647 35.37 5.57 4.83
C LEU A 647 36.72 5.98 5.37
N ILE A 648 36.83 6.22 6.66
CA ILE A 648 38.09 6.56 7.33
C ILE A 648 38.61 5.30 7.99
N GLY A 649 39.79 4.80 7.55
CA GLY A 649 40.45 3.64 8.11
C GLY A 649 40.88 3.83 9.55
N ASN A 650 41.20 2.74 10.25
CA ASN A 650 41.85 2.75 11.56
C ASN A 650 43.38 2.65 11.45
N GLN A 651 44.13 2.57 12.55
CA GLN A 651 45.58 2.47 12.54
C GLN A 651 46.14 1.25 11.79
N SER A 652 45.38 0.13 11.71
CA SER A 652 45.77 -1.07 11.00
C SER A 652 45.37 -1.07 9.51
N THR A 653 44.60 -0.09 9.07
CA THR A 653 44.13 -0.01 7.67
C THR A 653 45.28 0.36 6.73
N GLY A 654 45.42 -0.36 5.65
CA GLY A 654 46.39 -0.10 4.60
C GLY A 654 45.80 -0.07 3.20
N ILE A 655 46.52 0.52 2.24
CA ILE A 655 46.18 0.46 0.83
C ILE A 655 47.18 -0.47 0.13
N TYR A 656 46.69 -1.46 -0.59
CA TYR A 656 47.49 -2.36 -1.42
C TYR A 656 46.88 -2.42 -2.83
N ASN A 657 47.66 -1.98 -3.83
CA ASN A 657 47.24 -2.00 -5.23
C ASN A 657 45.77 -1.49 -5.45
N ASN A 658 45.44 -0.34 -4.95
CA ASN A 658 44.09 0.26 -5.00
C ASN A 658 43.01 -0.45 -4.15
N TRP A 659 43.38 -1.38 -3.27
CA TRP A 659 42.47 -1.98 -2.31
C TRP A 659 42.69 -1.44 -0.91
N MET A 660 41.68 -0.92 -0.30
CA MET A 660 41.68 -0.50 1.11
C MET A 660 41.35 -1.71 1.98
N ILE A 661 42.27 -2.10 2.86
CA ILE A 661 42.15 -3.33 3.65
C ILE A 661 42.39 -2.98 5.14
N THR A 662 41.48 -3.41 6.00
CA THR A 662 41.68 -3.39 7.45
C THR A 662 41.88 -4.84 7.93
N PRO A 663 43.12 -5.27 8.24
CA PRO A 663 43.39 -6.65 8.62
C PRO A 663 42.81 -6.97 10.00
N ARG A 664 42.33 -8.20 10.19
CA ARG A 664 41.83 -8.72 11.47
C ARG A 664 42.89 -9.55 12.23
N GLY A 665 44.11 -9.64 11.70
CA GLY A 665 45.21 -10.36 12.35
C GLY A 665 45.26 -11.85 12.03
N TYR A 666 44.62 -12.34 10.98
CA TYR A 666 44.69 -13.77 10.58
C TYR A 666 46.09 -14.21 10.09
N LEU A 667 46.92 -13.29 9.64
CA LEU A 667 48.25 -13.59 9.10
C LEU A 667 49.38 -13.18 10.07
N GLY A 668 49.08 -12.81 11.30
CA GLY A 668 50.04 -12.43 12.36
C GLY A 668 50.24 -10.93 12.41
#